data_3e0bf2d7d9fac570f9ab43da45fcca2e
#
_entry.id   3e0bf2d7d9fac570f9ab43da45fcca2e
#
_cell.length_a   1.000
_cell.length_b   1.000
_cell.length_c   1.000
_cell.angle_alpha   90.00
_cell.angle_beta   90.00
_cell.angle_gamma   90.00
#
_symmetry.space_group_name_H-M   'P 1'
#
loop_
_entity.id
_entity.type
_entity.pdbx_description
1 polymer ?
#
loop_
_entity_poly.entity_id
_entity_poly.type
_entity_poly.pdbx_seq_one_letter_code
_entity_poly.pdbx_strand_id
1 'polypeptide(L)'
;MYSARRPLGHARLRPPSGGRMEPSRQASVVRFGTYELGLQSGELRKAGARVRVQQQPLKLLEILLERPGAVVSRDELRNRIWPDESYGDFDQAVNVAIAKLRAALGDSADNPRYVETLPRRGYRFIADVSVVAPATDNANLSLPIEDPARVDREGASSPANSKSILLRYAWGVLGLAVLLPVLAWGGWVFFRGGKAPVPASSTPIHSLAVLPLENLSSDSEDYFADGMTDELITDLAQISALRVISRTSIMPYKGIRKPLSQIAHELGVDAVVEGTVLRSGKQVRITAQLIRAPDDNHLWAQSYEGDVRDTLALQKRVARTIAEQIRITLTPRDSAALESMPKVSPEAYDNYIKGRYFWNKRTASDAKKAISYFNQAIAIDPNYSLPHSGLAEIYQISDRPQLAREEVQKALKLDDQSAEAHNSLANLLSLFDRDWEGASREFKRALELDHNYAPAHHWYSMFLALEGRKTEALAEAEKAHELDPLSPVVGANLAKILLETGQDDKAIDQAKKTLDLEPDSAITHAVLGLAYENKRMYEQAITEYRTAVQLGDLPEETRGLLGHAYAISGNRADAEKVIAELKALWPTHPRAALDLAVVYSGFGDKDSTMSWLQRASEKNVRDIAGVSRDPHFTDLRSDPRFQELVRQVGAPQGSQE
;
A
#
# COMPACT_ATOMS: atom_id res chain seq x y z
N MET A 1 24.48 -56.17 18.36
CA MET A 1 24.37 -57.65 18.13
C MET A 1 23.26 -57.88 17.13
N TYR A 2 23.60 -58.57 16.04
CA TYR A 2 22.82 -59.27 15.02
C TYR A 2 21.86 -58.44 14.18
N SER A 3 22.16 -58.20 12.95
CA SER A 3 22.49 -59.00 11.75
C SER A 3 21.30 -59.21 10.83
N ALA A 4 21.39 -58.55 9.72
CA ALA A 4 21.19 -58.97 8.34
C ALA A 4 20.19 -60.09 7.99
N ARG A 5 19.37 -59.77 6.95
CA ARG A 5 19.21 -60.64 5.77
C ARG A 5 18.38 -59.96 4.66
N ARG A 6 19.01 -59.71 3.51
CA ARG A 6 18.38 -59.85 2.19
C ARG A 6 18.41 -61.36 1.83
N PRO A 7 17.59 -61.89 0.90
CA PRO A 7 17.76 -61.63 -0.52
C PRO A 7 16.54 -61.87 -1.48
N LEU A 8 16.82 -61.61 -2.79
CA LEU A 8 16.33 -62.22 -4.05
C LEU A 8 14.85 -61.97 -4.42
N GLY A 9 14.46 -61.37 -5.52
CA GLY A 9 14.99 -61.42 -6.91
C GLY A 9 13.96 -62.12 -7.79
N HIS A 10 13.15 -61.36 -8.58
CA HIS A 10 12.53 -61.93 -9.80
C HIS A 10 12.46 -60.91 -10.95
N ALA A 11 12.70 -61.48 -12.11
CA ALA A 11 13.07 -60.95 -13.39
C ALA A 11 12.06 -60.06 -14.07
N ARG A 12 12.60 -59.10 -14.77
CA ARG A 12 12.32 -58.50 -16.08
C ARG A 12 11.10 -59.05 -16.88
N LEU A 13 10.27 -58.08 -17.28
CA LEU A 13 9.71 -58.01 -18.64
C LEU A 13 9.69 -56.55 -19.06
N ARG A 14 10.44 -56.23 -20.12
CA ARG A 14 10.39 -54.96 -20.86
C ARG A 14 9.24 -55.05 -21.86
N PRO A 15 8.47 -54.00 -22.08
CA PRO A 15 7.81 -53.70 -23.36
C PRO A 15 8.59 -52.60 -24.13
N PRO A 16 8.31 -52.43 -25.42
CA PRO A 16 9.30 -51.93 -26.38
C PRO A 16 9.41 -50.42 -26.42
N SER A 17 10.60 -50.01 -26.86
CA SER A 17 11.05 -48.66 -27.17
C SER A 17 10.09 -47.91 -28.10
N GLY A 18 9.33 -46.96 -27.51
CA GLY A 18 8.82 -45.81 -28.22
C GLY A 18 9.72 -44.63 -27.95
N GLY A 19 10.44 -44.17 -28.95
CA GLY A 19 11.41 -43.09 -28.85
C GLY A 19 10.72 -41.79 -28.41
N ARG A 20 11.06 -41.31 -27.21
CA ARG A 20 10.89 -39.91 -26.84
C ARG A 20 12.02 -39.17 -27.54
N MET A 21 11.72 -38.48 -28.62
CA MET A 21 12.52 -37.39 -29.11
C MET A 21 12.47 -36.30 -28.03
N GLU A 22 13.57 -36.10 -27.32
CA GLU A 22 13.81 -34.82 -26.64
C GLU A 22 13.98 -33.75 -27.73
N PRO A 23 13.18 -32.68 -27.75
CA PRO A 23 13.48 -31.57 -28.64
C PRO A 23 14.72 -30.87 -28.12
N SER A 24 15.78 -30.88 -28.93
CA SER A 24 16.97 -30.04 -28.78
C SER A 24 16.51 -28.60 -28.54
N ARG A 25 16.97 -28.00 -27.42
CA ARG A 25 16.79 -26.59 -27.06
C ARG A 25 17.57 -25.69 -28.05
N GLN A 26 17.05 -25.54 -29.27
CA GLN A 26 17.44 -24.50 -30.20
C GLN A 26 16.35 -23.45 -30.27
N ALA A 27 16.77 -22.17 -30.26
CA ALA A 27 15.99 -20.97 -30.22
C ALA A 27 14.59 -21.08 -30.88
N SER A 28 13.57 -21.35 -30.10
CA SER A 28 12.19 -21.45 -30.58
C SER A 28 11.41 -20.22 -30.17
N VAL A 29 10.71 -19.62 -31.13
CA VAL A 29 9.75 -18.54 -30.91
C VAL A 29 8.36 -19.17 -30.92
N VAL A 30 7.59 -18.90 -29.85
CA VAL A 30 6.22 -19.34 -29.71
C VAL A 30 5.29 -18.22 -30.15
N ARG A 31 4.39 -18.48 -31.12
CA ARG A 31 3.39 -17.53 -31.60
C ARG A 31 1.99 -17.93 -31.16
N PHE A 32 1.21 -16.94 -30.69
CA PHE A 32 -0.19 -17.10 -30.34
C PHE A 32 -0.96 -15.79 -30.58
N GLY A 33 -2.01 -15.85 -31.34
CA GLY A 33 -2.73 -14.67 -31.77
C GLY A 33 -1.80 -13.66 -32.45
N THR A 34 -1.73 -12.43 -31.93
CA THR A 34 -0.83 -11.37 -32.42
C THR A 34 0.50 -11.28 -31.66
N TYR A 35 0.77 -12.25 -30.76
CA TYR A 35 1.94 -12.25 -29.88
C TYR A 35 2.98 -13.28 -30.29
N GLU A 36 4.23 -12.96 -30.00
CA GLU A 36 5.41 -13.80 -30.18
C GLU A 36 6.21 -13.80 -28.88
N LEU A 37 6.51 -14.98 -28.33
CA LEU A 37 7.38 -15.15 -27.18
C LEU A 37 8.67 -15.87 -27.58
N GLY A 38 9.80 -15.23 -27.40
CA GLY A 38 11.11 -15.84 -27.53
C GLY A 38 11.47 -16.61 -26.27
N LEU A 39 11.47 -17.94 -26.30
CA LEU A 39 11.72 -18.79 -25.12
C LEU A 39 13.14 -18.64 -24.53
N GLN A 40 14.12 -18.21 -25.33
CA GLN A 40 15.48 -17.98 -24.84
C GLN A 40 15.70 -16.53 -24.42
N SER A 41 15.10 -15.57 -25.13
CA SER A 41 15.26 -14.14 -24.83
C SER A 41 14.36 -13.66 -23.71
N GLY A 42 13.30 -14.41 -23.38
CA GLY A 42 12.27 -13.96 -22.46
C GLY A 42 11.54 -12.69 -22.94
N GLU A 43 11.53 -12.43 -24.25
CA GLU A 43 10.87 -11.24 -24.81
C GLU A 43 9.51 -11.57 -25.38
N LEU A 44 8.47 -10.88 -24.89
CA LEU A 44 7.15 -10.91 -25.48
C LEU A 44 7.02 -9.74 -26.47
N ARG A 45 6.54 -10.02 -27.68
CA ARG A 45 6.28 -9.02 -28.72
C ARG A 45 4.84 -9.11 -29.19
N LYS A 46 4.24 -7.98 -29.55
CA LYS A 46 2.91 -7.88 -30.17
C LYS A 46 3.06 -7.21 -31.51
N ALA A 47 2.75 -7.91 -32.59
CA ALA A 47 2.93 -7.41 -33.96
C ALA A 47 4.34 -6.78 -34.17
N GLY A 48 5.39 -7.44 -33.67
CA GLY A 48 6.79 -6.99 -33.75
C GLY A 48 7.24 -5.99 -32.68
N ALA A 49 6.32 -5.28 -32.02
CA ALA A 49 6.66 -4.33 -30.95
C ALA A 49 6.83 -5.06 -29.60
N ARG A 50 7.87 -4.67 -28.82
CA ARG A 50 8.15 -5.27 -27.52
C ARG A 50 7.05 -4.89 -26.51
N VAL A 51 6.50 -5.89 -25.81
CA VAL A 51 5.56 -5.74 -24.71
C VAL A 51 6.34 -5.90 -23.40
N ARG A 52 6.27 -4.91 -22.51
CA ARG A 52 6.90 -5.01 -21.19
C ARG A 52 6.05 -5.90 -20.28
N VAL A 53 6.61 -7.02 -19.85
CA VAL A 53 6.00 -7.95 -18.90
C VAL A 53 6.98 -8.18 -17.77
N GLN A 54 6.49 -8.21 -16.52
CA GLN A 54 7.32 -8.52 -15.37
C GLN A 54 7.74 -10.01 -15.39
N GLN A 55 8.81 -10.34 -14.67
CA GLN A 55 9.42 -11.67 -14.72
C GLN A 55 8.46 -12.80 -14.28
N GLN A 56 7.70 -12.62 -13.20
CA GLN A 56 6.76 -13.64 -12.70
C GLN A 56 5.59 -13.90 -13.65
N PRO A 57 4.84 -12.89 -14.14
CA PRO A 57 3.84 -13.07 -15.19
C PRO A 57 4.39 -13.70 -16.47
N LEU A 58 5.63 -13.39 -16.86
CA LEU A 58 6.27 -13.98 -18.02
C LEU A 58 6.57 -15.47 -17.80
N LYS A 59 7.13 -15.84 -16.66
CA LYS A 59 7.39 -17.23 -16.26
C LYS A 59 6.09 -18.04 -16.17
N LEU A 60 5.00 -17.41 -15.71
CA LEU A 60 3.68 -18.01 -15.70
C LEU A 60 3.18 -18.29 -17.12
N LEU A 61 3.36 -17.34 -18.05
CA LEU A 61 3.02 -17.53 -19.46
C LEU A 61 3.82 -18.69 -20.08
N GLU A 62 5.12 -18.78 -19.81
CA GLU A 62 5.98 -19.89 -20.26
C GLU A 62 5.46 -21.25 -19.79
N ILE A 63 5.08 -21.37 -18.51
CA ILE A 63 4.51 -22.60 -17.94
C ILE A 63 3.20 -22.98 -18.61
N LEU A 64 2.32 -22.01 -18.86
CA LEU A 64 1.03 -22.24 -19.52
C LEU A 64 1.21 -22.64 -20.99
N LEU A 65 2.24 -22.10 -21.69
CA LEU A 65 2.56 -22.40 -23.08
C LEU A 65 3.30 -23.74 -23.27
N GLU A 66 3.83 -24.35 -22.22
CA GLU A 66 4.40 -25.71 -22.31
C GLU A 66 3.33 -26.77 -22.63
N ARG A 67 2.09 -26.55 -22.18
CA ARG A 67 0.97 -27.48 -22.38
C ARG A 67 -0.32 -26.71 -22.72
N PRO A 68 -0.41 -26.11 -23.92
CA PRO A 68 -1.59 -25.38 -24.35
C PRO A 68 -2.84 -26.26 -24.26
N GLY A 69 -3.95 -25.71 -23.80
CA GLY A 69 -5.20 -26.44 -23.60
C GLY A 69 -5.28 -27.30 -22.33
N ALA A 70 -4.16 -27.60 -21.67
CA ALA A 70 -4.16 -28.34 -20.41
C ALA A 70 -4.36 -27.39 -19.21
N VAL A 71 -4.99 -27.91 -18.16
CA VAL A 71 -5.16 -27.18 -16.89
C VAL A 71 -3.88 -27.30 -16.07
N VAL A 72 -3.29 -26.17 -15.70
CA VAL A 72 -2.19 -26.08 -14.76
C VAL A 72 -2.75 -25.69 -13.40
N SER A 73 -2.53 -26.53 -12.38
CA SER A 73 -3.05 -26.28 -11.04
C SER A 73 -2.35 -25.12 -10.35
N ARG A 74 -3.00 -24.53 -9.33
CA ARG A 74 -2.39 -23.46 -8.53
C ARG A 74 -1.12 -23.95 -7.82
N ASP A 75 -1.14 -25.16 -7.29
CA ASP A 75 0.02 -25.77 -6.63
C ASP A 75 1.18 -26.02 -7.61
N GLU A 76 0.89 -26.42 -8.86
CA GLU A 76 1.92 -26.58 -9.88
C GLU A 76 2.57 -25.23 -10.24
N LEU A 77 1.76 -24.18 -10.42
CA LEU A 77 2.25 -22.82 -10.65
C LEU A 77 3.09 -22.31 -9.49
N ARG A 78 2.61 -22.51 -8.26
CA ARG A 78 3.34 -22.15 -7.05
C ARG A 78 4.72 -22.80 -7.01
N ASN A 79 4.78 -24.13 -7.11
CA ASN A 79 6.02 -24.87 -6.97
C ASN A 79 7.04 -24.55 -8.08
N ARG A 80 6.57 -24.11 -9.26
CA ARG A 80 7.45 -23.81 -10.39
C ARG A 80 7.89 -22.34 -10.46
N ILE A 81 7.09 -21.42 -9.93
CA ILE A 81 7.41 -19.98 -9.93
C ILE A 81 8.18 -19.60 -8.66
N TRP A 82 7.83 -20.22 -7.52
CA TRP A 82 8.39 -19.94 -6.20
C TRP A 82 8.90 -21.22 -5.49
N PRO A 83 9.89 -21.95 -6.05
CA PRO A 83 10.31 -23.27 -5.54
C PRO A 83 10.92 -23.23 -4.14
N ASP A 84 11.51 -22.12 -3.74
CA ASP A 84 12.26 -21.96 -2.49
C ASP A 84 11.50 -21.21 -1.40
N GLU A 85 10.26 -20.77 -1.65
CA GLU A 85 9.46 -20.00 -0.70
C GLU A 85 8.50 -20.92 0.08
N SER A 86 8.76 -21.08 1.38
CA SER A 86 7.96 -21.95 2.25
C SER A 86 6.78 -21.25 2.95
N TYR A 87 6.68 -19.90 2.88
CA TYR A 87 5.65 -19.09 3.52
C TYR A 87 5.26 -17.90 2.65
N GLY A 88 3.97 -17.78 2.30
CA GLY A 88 3.36 -16.66 1.61
C GLY A 88 1.93 -17.01 1.17
N ASP A 89 1.06 -16.03 0.98
CA ASP A 89 -0.22 -16.24 0.29
C ASP A 89 0.03 -16.44 -1.21
N PHE A 90 0.33 -17.69 -1.56
CA PHE A 90 0.64 -18.08 -2.94
C PHE A 90 -0.57 -17.99 -3.86
N ASP A 91 -1.78 -18.14 -3.34
CA ASP A 91 -2.99 -18.00 -4.13
C ASP A 91 -3.17 -16.55 -4.57
N GLN A 92 -2.90 -15.60 -3.71
CA GLN A 92 -2.90 -14.18 -4.05
C GLN A 92 -1.76 -13.84 -5.01
N ALA A 93 -0.55 -14.35 -4.78
CA ALA A 93 0.59 -14.11 -5.68
C ALA A 93 0.32 -14.64 -7.10
N VAL A 94 -0.29 -15.84 -7.23
CA VAL A 94 -0.72 -16.39 -8.51
C VAL A 94 -1.81 -15.54 -9.15
N ASN A 95 -2.81 -15.09 -8.38
CA ASN A 95 -3.88 -14.22 -8.87
C ASN A 95 -3.34 -12.89 -9.41
N VAL A 96 -2.42 -12.24 -8.67
CA VAL A 96 -1.75 -11.00 -9.09
C VAL A 96 -0.91 -11.24 -10.36
N ALA A 97 -0.17 -12.32 -10.44
CA ALA A 97 0.63 -12.65 -11.63
C ALA A 97 -0.27 -12.89 -12.86
N ILE A 98 -1.40 -13.58 -12.69
CA ILE A 98 -2.40 -13.77 -13.75
C ILE A 98 -3.04 -12.45 -14.17
N ALA A 99 -3.43 -11.59 -13.23
CA ALA A 99 -4.00 -10.27 -13.54
C ALA A 99 -3.02 -9.42 -14.35
N LYS A 100 -1.75 -9.37 -13.95
CA LYS A 100 -0.69 -8.67 -14.69
C LYS A 100 -0.42 -9.27 -16.06
N LEU A 101 -0.47 -10.60 -16.19
CA LEU A 101 -0.34 -11.28 -17.47
C LEU A 101 -1.50 -10.93 -18.42
N ARG A 102 -2.74 -10.96 -17.92
CA ARG A 102 -3.92 -10.54 -18.69
C ARG A 102 -3.83 -9.09 -19.15
N ALA A 103 -3.43 -8.19 -18.27
CA ALA A 103 -3.22 -6.79 -18.63
C ALA A 103 -2.20 -6.63 -19.76
N ALA A 104 -1.08 -7.37 -19.72
CA ALA A 104 -0.06 -7.35 -20.77
C ALA A 104 -0.55 -7.95 -22.11
N LEU A 105 -1.42 -8.95 -22.06
CA LEU A 105 -2.01 -9.59 -23.23
C LEU A 105 -3.27 -8.89 -23.75
N GLY A 106 -3.79 -7.87 -23.04
CA GLY A 106 -5.10 -7.28 -23.35
C GLY A 106 -6.24 -8.31 -23.24
N ASP A 107 -6.17 -9.19 -22.25
CA ASP A 107 -7.11 -10.26 -21.97
C ASP A 107 -8.03 -9.90 -20.80
N SER A 108 -9.21 -10.52 -20.70
CA SER A 108 -10.18 -10.30 -19.63
C SER A 108 -10.53 -11.60 -18.91
N ALA A 109 -10.81 -11.52 -17.61
CA ALA A 109 -11.25 -12.66 -16.83
C ALA A 109 -12.66 -13.13 -17.22
N ASP A 110 -13.54 -12.19 -17.58
CA ASP A 110 -14.95 -12.44 -17.91
C ASP A 110 -15.15 -12.93 -19.34
N ASN A 111 -14.21 -12.59 -20.25
CA ASN A 111 -14.23 -13.05 -21.63
C ASN A 111 -12.79 -13.38 -22.09
N PRO A 112 -12.23 -14.50 -21.63
CA PRO A 112 -10.83 -14.82 -21.83
C PRO A 112 -10.55 -15.21 -23.29
N ARG A 113 -9.48 -14.63 -23.86
CA ARG A 113 -8.96 -14.96 -25.19
C ARG A 113 -7.70 -15.82 -25.12
N TYR A 114 -6.93 -15.68 -24.04
CA TYR A 114 -5.64 -16.34 -23.86
C TYR A 114 -5.59 -17.18 -22.60
N VAL A 115 -6.01 -16.65 -21.45
CA VAL A 115 -5.90 -17.33 -20.15
C VAL A 115 -7.26 -17.46 -19.50
N GLU A 116 -7.76 -18.70 -19.45
CA GLU A 116 -9.01 -19.05 -18.78
C GLU A 116 -8.76 -19.42 -17.32
N THR A 117 -9.62 -18.93 -16.41
CA THR A 117 -9.65 -19.35 -15.00
C THR A 117 -10.65 -20.49 -14.82
N LEU A 118 -10.22 -21.60 -14.27
CA LEU A 118 -11.09 -22.70 -13.86
C LEU A 118 -11.21 -22.66 -12.32
N PRO A 119 -12.36 -22.27 -11.77
CA PRO A 119 -12.52 -22.14 -10.32
C PRO A 119 -12.10 -23.40 -9.58
N ARG A 120 -11.30 -23.25 -8.53
CA ARG A 120 -10.75 -24.33 -7.68
C ARG A 120 -9.83 -25.33 -8.39
N ARG A 121 -9.58 -25.20 -9.71
CA ARG A 121 -8.76 -26.14 -10.49
C ARG A 121 -7.47 -25.54 -11.01
N GLY A 122 -7.42 -24.24 -11.30
CA GLY A 122 -6.24 -23.56 -11.83
C GLY A 122 -6.51 -22.74 -13.08
N TYR A 123 -5.54 -22.69 -13.98
CA TYR A 123 -5.56 -21.86 -15.18
C TYR A 123 -5.24 -22.67 -16.43
N ARG A 124 -5.72 -22.23 -17.59
CA ARG A 124 -5.52 -22.90 -18.87
C ARG A 124 -5.24 -21.86 -19.96
N PHE A 125 -4.27 -22.14 -20.82
CA PHE A 125 -4.05 -21.35 -22.04
C PHE A 125 -4.98 -21.86 -23.13
N ILE A 126 -5.82 -20.99 -23.72
CA ILE A 126 -6.90 -21.41 -24.62
C ILE A 126 -6.69 -20.99 -26.07
N ALA A 127 -5.73 -20.12 -26.40
CA ALA A 127 -5.47 -19.73 -27.77
C ALA A 127 -4.60 -20.76 -28.50
N ASP A 128 -4.74 -20.81 -29.83
CA ASP A 128 -3.89 -21.65 -30.68
C ASP A 128 -2.42 -21.21 -30.61
N VAL A 129 -1.54 -22.17 -30.47
CA VAL A 129 -0.10 -21.97 -30.30
C VAL A 129 0.66 -22.63 -31.44
N SER A 130 1.58 -21.89 -32.06
CA SER A 130 2.49 -22.41 -33.08
C SER A 130 3.94 -22.14 -32.69
N VAL A 131 4.80 -23.14 -32.87
CA VAL A 131 6.25 -23.03 -32.60
C VAL A 131 6.96 -22.82 -33.93
N VAL A 132 7.71 -21.73 -34.06
CA VAL A 132 8.50 -21.41 -35.24
C VAL A 132 9.97 -21.71 -34.93
N ALA A 133 10.55 -22.67 -35.66
CA ALA A 133 11.99 -22.90 -35.61
C ALA A 133 12.72 -21.71 -36.28
N PRO A 134 13.93 -21.32 -35.81
CA PRO A 134 14.68 -20.23 -36.44
C PRO A 134 15.04 -20.62 -37.89
N ALA A 135 14.68 -19.73 -38.82
CA ALA A 135 15.14 -19.86 -40.20
C ALA A 135 16.67 -19.70 -40.23
N THR A 136 17.36 -20.71 -40.69
CA THR A 136 18.79 -20.60 -41.05
C THR A 136 18.92 -19.63 -42.21
N ASP A 137 19.64 -18.54 -41.99
CA ASP A 137 20.11 -17.66 -43.03
C ASP A 137 20.97 -18.42 -44.03
N ASN A 138 20.45 -18.60 -45.21
CA ASN A 138 21.25 -18.74 -46.43
C ASN A 138 20.36 -18.43 -47.64
N ALA A 139 20.77 -17.41 -48.33
CA ALA A 139 20.70 -17.21 -49.78
C ALA A 139 20.23 -15.82 -50.19
N ASN A 140 21.21 -15.14 -50.73
CA ASN A 140 21.07 -14.06 -51.72
C ASN A 140 19.90 -14.31 -52.67
N LEU A 141 18.97 -13.37 -52.73
CA LEU A 141 18.16 -13.14 -53.93
C LEU A 141 17.82 -11.64 -53.98
N SER A 142 18.55 -11.01 -54.87
CA SER A 142 18.32 -9.67 -55.40
C SER A 142 16.91 -9.57 -55.97
N LEU A 143 16.10 -8.60 -55.54
CA LEU A 143 14.96 -8.11 -56.25
C LEU A 143 15.13 -6.64 -56.59
N PRO A 144 14.66 -6.21 -57.79
CA PRO A 144 15.04 -4.92 -58.39
C PRO A 144 14.32 -3.75 -57.71
N ILE A 145 15.07 -2.70 -57.60
CA ILE A 145 14.58 -1.36 -57.25
C ILE A 145 13.88 -0.83 -58.47
N GLU A 146 12.57 -0.63 -58.46
CA GLU A 146 11.85 0.23 -59.39
C GLU A 146 11.89 1.66 -58.88
N ASP A 147 12.56 2.47 -59.67
CA ASP A 147 12.67 3.94 -59.60
C ASP A 147 11.45 4.54 -60.32
N PRO A 148 10.64 5.42 -59.77
CA PRO A 148 9.65 6.16 -60.54
C PRO A 148 10.29 7.39 -61.19
N ALA A 149 10.42 7.28 -62.48
CA ALA A 149 10.91 8.27 -63.46
C ALA A 149 10.23 9.64 -63.32
N ARG A 150 11.08 10.63 -63.38
CA ARG A 150 11.13 11.77 -64.34
C ARG A 150 9.86 11.94 -65.19
N VAL A 151 9.24 13.11 -65.05
CA VAL A 151 8.45 13.74 -66.10
C VAL A 151 9.06 15.10 -66.43
N ASP A 152 9.29 15.26 -67.71
CA ASP A 152 10.08 16.28 -68.37
C ASP A 152 9.48 17.68 -68.32
N ARG A 153 10.42 18.65 -68.44
CA ARG A 153 10.18 20.05 -68.77
C ARG A 153 10.13 20.22 -70.28
N GLU A 154 9.13 20.91 -70.79
CA GLU A 154 9.14 21.76 -71.98
C GLU A 154 8.16 22.88 -71.68
N GLY A 155 8.46 24.19 -71.73
CA GLY A 155 9.21 24.96 -72.69
C GLY A 155 8.22 25.83 -73.45
N ALA A 156 8.20 27.16 -73.17
CA ALA A 156 7.98 28.18 -74.17
C ALA A 156 7.87 29.60 -73.55
N SER A 157 8.88 30.37 -73.82
CA SER A 157 9.03 31.75 -74.28
C SER A 157 7.99 32.83 -73.93
N SER A 158 8.61 33.90 -73.42
CA SER A 158 8.19 35.31 -73.34
C SER A 158 7.71 35.87 -74.68
N PRO A 159 6.98 37.03 -74.74
CA PRO A 159 7.67 38.29 -74.57
C PRO A 159 6.93 39.43 -73.82
N ALA A 160 7.73 40.40 -73.48
CA ALA A 160 7.47 41.65 -72.80
C ALA A 160 6.34 42.55 -73.40
N ASN A 161 5.62 43.20 -72.50
CA ASN A 161 5.22 44.62 -72.86
C ASN A 161 5.17 45.50 -71.61
N SER A 162 5.98 46.56 -71.71
CA SER A 162 6.10 47.64 -70.75
C SER A 162 4.90 48.59 -70.87
N LYS A 163 4.23 48.90 -69.78
CA LYS A 163 3.55 50.16 -69.45
C LYS A 163 2.65 49.98 -68.20
N SER A 164 3.09 50.47 -67.06
CA SER A 164 2.27 51.11 -66.04
C SER A 164 2.99 51.09 -64.65
N ILE A 165 4.09 51.88 -64.59
CA ILE A 165 4.81 52.10 -63.32
C ILE A 165 4.11 53.13 -62.42
N LEU A 166 3.21 53.93 -62.96
CA LEU A 166 2.56 55.04 -62.24
C LEU A 166 1.29 54.68 -61.43
N LEU A 167 0.72 53.48 -61.60
CA LEU A 167 -0.47 53.12 -60.87
C LEU A 167 -0.16 52.29 -59.57
N ARG A 168 1.08 51.87 -59.38
CA ARG A 168 1.49 51.06 -58.23
C ARG A 168 1.75 51.87 -56.98
N TYR A 169 2.02 53.16 -57.04
CA TYR A 169 2.27 54.00 -55.86
C TYR A 169 0.98 54.54 -55.22
N ALA A 170 -0.10 54.72 -56.00
CA ALA A 170 -1.38 55.18 -55.44
C ALA A 170 -2.04 54.19 -54.51
N TRP A 171 -1.90 52.87 -54.74
CA TRP A 171 -2.44 51.80 -53.86
C TRP A 171 -1.55 51.56 -52.66
N GLY A 172 -0.25 51.85 -52.73
CA GLY A 172 0.67 51.71 -51.59
C GLY A 172 0.38 52.70 -50.45
N VAL A 173 0.07 53.97 -50.85
CA VAL A 173 -0.25 55.01 -49.86
C VAL A 173 -1.63 54.83 -49.25
N LEU A 174 -2.61 54.31 -49.99
CA LEU A 174 -3.92 53.97 -49.44
C LEU A 174 -3.85 52.78 -48.56
N GLY A 175 -3.03 51.76 -48.88
CA GLY A 175 -2.77 50.60 -48.04
C GLY A 175 -2.11 50.96 -46.70
N LEU A 176 -1.15 51.90 -46.72
CA LEU A 176 -0.48 52.35 -45.49
C LEU A 176 -1.39 53.21 -44.62
N ALA A 177 -2.28 54.03 -45.23
CA ALA A 177 -3.24 54.86 -44.51
C ALA A 177 -4.35 54.07 -43.83
N VAL A 178 -4.62 52.82 -44.26
CA VAL A 178 -5.59 51.89 -43.60
C VAL A 178 -4.88 50.93 -42.64
N LEU A 179 -3.64 50.53 -42.96
CA LEU A 179 -2.89 49.58 -42.15
C LEU A 179 -2.40 50.19 -40.83
N LEU A 180 -2.00 51.45 -40.82
CA LEU A 180 -1.55 52.14 -39.60
C LEU A 180 -2.67 52.30 -38.54
N PRO A 181 -3.90 52.73 -38.87
CA PRO A 181 -4.97 52.76 -37.90
C PRO A 181 -5.43 51.35 -37.44
N VAL A 182 -5.39 50.34 -38.33
CA VAL A 182 -5.71 48.94 -37.97
C VAL A 182 -4.66 48.35 -37.04
N LEU A 183 -3.37 48.62 -37.30
CA LEU A 183 -2.28 48.22 -36.40
C LEU A 183 -2.31 49.00 -35.08
N ALA A 184 -2.63 50.29 -35.13
CA ALA A 184 -2.78 51.10 -33.92
C ALA A 184 -4.00 50.69 -33.12
N TRP A 185 -5.14 50.36 -33.78
CA TRP A 185 -6.33 49.84 -33.12
C TRP A 185 -6.14 48.42 -32.63
N GLY A 186 -5.50 47.53 -33.41
CA GLY A 186 -5.09 46.18 -32.99
C GLY A 186 -4.09 46.21 -31.84
N GLY A 187 -3.08 47.07 -31.88
CA GLY A 187 -2.16 47.33 -30.78
C GLY A 187 -2.88 47.87 -29.53
N TRP A 188 -3.80 48.81 -29.70
CA TRP A 188 -4.60 49.38 -28.61
C TRP A 188 -5.58 48.36 -28.01
N VAL A 189 -6.21 47.48 -28.82
CA VAL A 189 -7.04 46.37 -28.37
C VAL A 189 -6.17 45.30 -27.70
N PHE A 190 -5.00 45.01 -28.25
CA PHE A 190 -4.04 44.07 -27.64
C PHE A 190 -3.47 44.59 -26.31
N PHE A 191 -3.15 45.89 -26.23
CA PHE A 191 -2.73 46.51 -24.96
C PHE A 191 -3.88 46.78 -23.98
N ARG A 192 -5.12 46.94 -24.45
CA ARG A 192 -6.30 47.08 -23.56
C ARG A 192 -6.99 45.76 -23.25
N GLY A 193 -6.75 44.71 -24.04
CA GLY A 193 -7.19 43.33 -23.77
C GLY A 193 -6.23 42.56 -22.87
N GLY A 194 -5.16 43.20 -22.41
CA GLY A 194 -4.44 42.70 -21.27
C GLY A 194 -5.41 42.62 -20.11
N LYS A 195 -6.03 41.45 -19.94
CA LYS A 195 -6.61 41.12 -18.64
C LYS A 195 -5.51 41.50 -17.66
N ALA A 196 -5.81 42.44 -16.76
CA ALA A 196 -5.02 42.62 -15.56
C ALA A 196 -4.77 41.20 -15.06
N PRO A 197 -3.55 40.80 -14.66
CA PRO A 197 -3.37 39.53 -14.03
C PRO A 197 -4.40 39.54 -12.93
N VAL A 198 -5.42 38.69 -13.07
CA VAL A 198 -6.31 38.36 -11.96
C VAL A 198 -5.28 37.97 -10.89
N PRO A 199 -5.22 38.67 -9.75
CA PRO A 199 -4.33 38.22 -8.70
C PRO A 199 -4.73 36.78 -8.53
N ALA A 200 -3.81 35.87 -8.86
CA ALA A 200 -4.03 34.47 -8.61
C ALA A 200 -4.42 34.46 -7.15
N SER A 201 -5.68 34.16 -6.87
CA SER A 201 -6.15 33.98 -5.50
C SER A 201 -5.28 32.85 -5.00
N SER A 202 -4.21 33.23 -4.34
CA SER A 202 -3.29 32.29 -3.70
C SER A 202 -4.03 31.73 -2.51
N THR A 203 -4.94 30.80 -2.78
CA THR A 203 -5.48 29.98 -1.70
C THR A 203 -4.29 29.37 -1.00
N PRO A 204 -4.10 29.64 0.28
CA PRO A 204 -2.97 29.09 1.02
C PRO A 204 -3.01 27.56 0.92
N ILE A 205 -1.87 26.94 0.77
CA ILE A 205 -1.72 25.48 0.78
C ILE A 205 -1.61 25.05 2.24
N HIS A 206 -2.59 24.29 2.73
CA HIS A 206 -2.63 23.76 4.09
C HIS A 206 -2.46 22.24 4.12
N SER A 207 -2.52 21.58 2.96
CA SER A 207 -2.43 20.13 2.87
C SER A 207 -1.62 19.69 1.65
N LEU A 208 -0.81 18.64 1.83
CA LEU A 208 0.17 18.17 0.87
C LEU A 208 0.23 16.65 0.81
N ALA A 209 0.36 16.11 -0.38
CA ALA A 209 0.77 14.73 -0.62
C ALA A 209 2.11 14.68 -1.37
N VAL A 210 3.04 13.90 -0.87
CA VAL A 210 4.29 13.59 -1.58
C VAL A 210 4.10 12.25 -2.28
N LEU A 211 3.94 12.27 -3.60
CA LEU A 211 3.79 11.03 -4.38
C LEU A 211 5.09 10.23 -4.40
N PRO A 212 5.00 8.89 -4.60
CA PRO A 212 6.19 8.06 -4.70
C PRO A 212 7.14 8.56 -5.79
N LEU A 213 8.37 8.89 -5.39
CA LEU A 213 9.40 9.35 -6.32
C LEU A 213 9.74 8.24 -7.31
N GLU A 214 9.78 8.56 -8.60
CA GLU A 214 10.12 7.58 -9.64
C GLU A 214 11.62 7.27 -9.61
N ASN A 215 11.95 5.99 -9.56
CA ASN A 215 13.34 5.53 -9.60
C ASN A 215 13.84 5.49 -11.06
N LEU A 216 14.77 6.37 -11.40
CA LEU A 216 15.43 6.42 -12.72
C LEU A 216 16.79 5.69 -12.71
N SER A 217 17.19 5.09 -11.58
CA SER A 217 18.47 4.39 -11.45
C SER A 217 18.45 3.07 -12.25
N SER A 218 19.62 2.61 -12.64
CA SER A 218 19.78 1.29 -13.30
C SER A 218 19.58 0.12 -12.33
N ASP A 219 19.65 0.37 -11.03
CA ASP A 219 19.47 -0.62 -9.99
C ASP A 219 17.99 -1.00 -9.90
N SER A 220 17.72 -2.30 -9.86
CA SER A 220 16.34 -2.83 -9.85
C SER A 220 15.61 -2.64 -8.51
N GLU A 221 16.28 -2.14 -7.49
CA GLU A 221 15.73 -2.01 -6.15
C GLU A 221 15.20 -0.61 -5.90
N ASP A 222 13.89 -0.50 -5.74
CA ASP A 222 13.18 0.76 -5.49
C ASP A 222 13.36 1.31 -4.07
N TYR A 223 14.09 0.59 -3.19
CA TYR A 223 14.19 0.94 -1.77
C TYR A 223 14.72 2.36 -1.53
N PHE A 224 15.60 2.83 -2.41
CA PHE A 224 16.19 4.16 -2.25
C PHE A 224 15.18 5.26 -2.58
N ALA A 225 14.43 5.14 -3.67
CA ALA A 225 13.39 6.11 -4.03
C ALA A 225 12.22 6.08 -3.04
N ASP A 226 11.81 4.88 -2.59
CA ASP A 226 10.77 4.71 -1.58
C ASP A 226 11.20 5.28 -0.22
N GLY A 227 12.46 5.06 0.19
CA GLY A 227 13.01 5.65 1.40
C GLY A 227 13.12 7.16 1.34
N MET A 228 13.53 7.71 0.18
CA MET A 228 13.55 9.15 -0.05
C MET A 228 12.15 9.77 0.04
N THR A 229 11.14 9.07 -0.46
CA THR A 229 9.75 9.49 -0.35
C THR A 229 9.28 9.50 1.11
N ASP A 230 9.57 8.44 1.85
CA ASP A 230 9.20 8.27 3.27
C ASP A 230 9.81 9.38 4.13
N GLU A 231 11.11 9.62 3.99
CA GLU A 231 11.82 10.67 4.72
C GLU A 231 11.33 12.08 4.37
N LEU A 232 11.02 12.34 3.09
CA LEU A 232 10.48 13.64 2.67
C LEU A 232 9.09 13.90 3.28
N ILE A 233 8.26 12.86 3.39
CA ILE A 233 6.98 12.91 4.11
C ILE A 233 7.25 13.25 5.58
N THR A 234 8.16 12.55 6.22
CA THR A 234 8.52 12.74 7.64
C THR A 234 9.03 14.16 7.90
N ASP A 235 9.92 14.68 7.04
CA ASP A 235 10.46 16.03 7.17
C ASP A 235 9.37 17.11 7.04
N LEU A 236 8.47 16.96 6.06
CA LEU A 236 7.38 17.91 5.84
C LEU A 236 6.28 17.80 6.90
N ALA A 237 6.08 16.61 7.46
CA ALA A 237 5.11 16.36 8.53
C ALA A 237 5.45 17.12 9.83
N GLN A 238 6.72 17.46 10.04
CA GLN A 238 7.17 18.25 11.20
C GLN A 238 6.73 19.73 11.15
N ILE A 239 6.21 20.20 9.98
CA ILE A 239 5.72 21.58 9.83
C ILE A 239 4.31 21.69 10.41
N SER A 240 4.18 22.40 11.53
CA SER A 240 2.96 22.46 12.34
C SER A 240 1.73 23.04 11.63
N ALA A 241 1.92 23.87 10.61
CA ALA A 241 0.84 24.47 9.83
C ALA A 241 0.45 23.66 8.57
N LEU A 242 1.08 22.52 8.33
CA LEU A 242 0.91 21.71 7.13
C LEU A 242 0.35 20.32 7.48
N ARG A 243 -0.74 19.92 6.87
CA ARG A 243 -1.23 18.55 6.89
C ARG A 243 -0.55 17.76 5.78
N VAL A 244 0.19 16.71 6.12
CA VAL A 244 0.91 15.86 5.17
C VAL A 244 0.30 14.47 5.17
N ILE A 245 -0.02 13.96 3.98
CA ILE A 245 -0.60 12.63 3.81
C ILE A 245 0.45 11.55 4.06
N SER A 246 0.04 10.54 4.80
CA SER A 246 0.90 9.44 5.20
C SER A 246 1.35 8.59 4.00
N ARG A 247 2.49 7.92 4.18
CA ARG A 247 3.06 7.01 3.20
C ARG A 247 2.09 5.94 2.73
N THR A 248 1.28 5.36 3.62
CA THR A 248 0.35 4.27 3.32
C THR A 248 -0.64 4.69 2.24
N SER A 249 -1.17 5.90 2.32
CA SER A 249 -2.15 6.42 1.36
C SER A 249 -1.54 6.86 0.03
N ILE A 250 -0.23 7.17 -0.03
CA ILE A 250 0.38 7.60 -1.29
C ILE A 250 0.99 6.43 -2.09
N MET A 251 1.43 5.36 -1.44
CA MET A 251 2.09 4.24 -2.12
C MET A 251 1.22 3.48 -3.14
N PRO A 252 -0.12 3.40 -3.00
CA PRO A 252 -0.98 2.86 -4.06
C PRO A 252 -0.84 3.55 -5.42
N TYR A 253 -0.37 4.81 -5.45
CA TYR A 253 -0.15 5.54 -6.70
C TYR A 253 1.19 5.25 -7.38
N LYS A 254 2.05 4.43 -6.77
CA LYS A 254 3.35 4.07 -7.35
C LYS A 254 3.20 3.39 -8.71
N GLY A 255 3.76 4.02 -9.75
CA GLY A 255 3.70 3.53 -11.13
C GLY A 255 2.32 3.64 -11.81
N ILE A 256 1.34 4.26 -11.17
CA ILE A 256 0.01 4.50 -11.73
C ILE A 256 -0.01 5.87 -12.40
N ARG A 257 -0.45 5.89 -13.68
CA ARG A 257 -0.69 7.14 -14.41
C ARG A 257 -2.14 7.58 -14.23
N LYS A 258 -2.36 8.48 -13.29
CA LYS A 258 -3.66 9.06 -12.97
C LYS A 258 -3.53 10.58 -12.99
N PRO A 259 -4.55 11.35 -13.41
CA PRO A 259 -4.51 12.82 -13.34
C PRO A 259 -4.24 13.27 -11.90
N LEU A 260 -3.31 14.23 -11.72
CA LEU A 260 -2.94 14.73 -10.40
C LEU A 260 -4.12 15.36 -9.65
N SER A 261 -5.02 16.04 -10.35
CA SER A 261 -6.26 16.58 -9.79
C SER A 261 -7.16 15.50 -9.20
N GLN A 262 -7.20 14.31 -9.81
CA GLN A 262 -7.96 13.18 -9.28
C GLN A 262 -7.28 12.58 -8.04
N ILE A 263 -5.95 12.41 -8.07
CA ILE A 263 -5.17 11.93 -6.91
C ILE A 263 -5.38 12.87 -5.72
N ALA A 264 -5.24 14.17 -5.96
CA ALA A 264 -5.42 15.17 -4.91
C ALA A 264 -6.84 15.20 -4.34
N HIS A 265 -7.85 15.01 -5.19
CA HIS A 265 -9.23 14.88 -4.74
C HIS A 265 -9.44 13.64 -3.86
N GLU A 266 -8.87 12.49 -4.24
CA GLU A 266 -8.96 11.24 -3.46
C GLU A 266 -8.23 11.33 -2.13
N LEU A 267 -7.10 12.06 -2.08
CA LEU A 267 -6.34 12.31 -0.87
C LEU A 267 -6.81 13.54 -0.08
N GLY A 268 -7.70 14.34 -0.65
CA GLY A 268 -8.22 15.56 -0.02
C GLY A 268 -7.14 16.61 0.23
N VAL A 269 -6.21 16.84 -0.73
CA VAL A 269 -5.08 17.77 -0.56
C VAL A 269 -5.14 18.96 -1.52
N ASP A 270 -4.54 20.09 -1.08
CA ASP A 270 -4.43 21.32 -1.86
C ASP A 270 -3.32 21.25 -2.91
N ALA A 271 -2.25 20.52 -2.60
CA ALA A 271 -1.09 20.40 -3.45
C ALA A 271 -0.45 19.01 -3.41
N VAL A 272 0.32 18.72 -4.44
CA VAL A 272 1.04 17.46 -4.62
C VAL A 272 2.50 17.75 -4.92
N VAL A 273 3.40 17.00 -4.30
CA VAL A 273 4.81 16.92 -4.71
C VAL A 273 5.00 15.63 -5.51
N GLU A 274 5.55 15.74 -6.70
CA GLU A 274 6.01 14.61 -7.48
C GLU A 274 7.47 14.78 -7.88
N GLY A 275 8.12 13.72 -8.29
CA GLY A 275 9.51 13.82 -8.68
C GLY A 275 10.17 12.50 -9.05
N THR A 276 11.48 12.57 -9.23
CA THR A 276 12.30 11.45 -9.63
C THR A 276 13.59 11.38 -8.82
N VAL A 277 14.10 10.19 -8.63
CA VAL A 277 15.41 9.95 -8.01
C VAL A 277 16.29 9.16 -8.97
N LEU A 278 17.50 9.66 -9.20
CA LEU A 278 18.52 8.99 -9.98
C LEU A 278 19.78 8.80 -9.12
N ARG A 279 20.14 7.56 -8.86
CA ARG A 279 21.42 7.20 -8.24
C ARG A 279 22.35 6.61 -9.31
N SER A 280 23.52 7.21 -9.47
CA SER A 280 24.55 6.73 -10.40
C SER A 280 25.90 6.73 -9.70
N GLY A 281 26.35 5.54 -9.27
CA GLY A 281 27.56 5.37 -8.48
C GLY A 281 27.49 6.14 -7.15
N LYS A 282 28.32 7.19 -7.01
CA LYS A 282 28.36 8.05 -5.82
C LYS A 282 27.48 9.30 -5.92
N GLN A 283 26.85 9.52 -7.06
CA GLN A 283 26.02 10.72 -7.27
C GLN A 283 24.54 10.40 -7.12
N VAL A 284 23.81 11.31 -6.50
CA VAL A 284 22.35 11.29 -6.39
C VAL A 284 21.82 12.58 -6.98
N ARG A 285 20.79 12.44 -7.82
CA ARG A 285 19.98 13.56 -8.30
C ARG A 285 18.55 13.33 -7.88
N ILE A 286 17.96 14.35 -7.23
CA ILE A 286 16.55 14.41 -6.89
C ILE A 286 15.95 15.52 -7.72
N THR A 287 14.91 15.22 -8.49
CA THR A 287 14.08 16.24 -9.14
C THR A 287 12.74 16.24 -8.41
N ALA A 288 12.31 17.40 -7.94
CA ALA A 288 11.02 17.56 -7.29
C ALA A 288 10.27 18.74 -7.87
N GLN A 289 8.97 18.63 -7.95
CA GLN A 289 8.06 19.68 -8.36
C GLN A 289 6.84 19.75 -7.46
N LEU A 290 6.41 20.96 -7.16
CA LEU A 290 5.21 21.27 -6.38
C LEU A 290 4.11 21.73 -7.31
N ILE A 291 2.97 21.07 -7.29
CA ILE A 291 1.84 21.30 -8.18
C ILE A 291 0.60 21.57 -7.35
N ARG A 292 -0.09 22.67 -7.62
CA ARG A 292 -1.38 22.95 -7.01
C ARG A 292 -2.46 22.08 -7.66
N ALA A 293 -3.16 21.33 -6.84
CA ALA A 293 -4.06 20.29 -7.30
C ALA A 293 -5.31 20.77 -8.07
N PRO A 294 -6.03 21.82 -7.64
CA PRO A 294 -7.29 22.20 -8.28
C PRO A 294 -7.15 22.69 -9.72
N ASP A 295 -6.02 23.29 -10.07
CA ASP A 295 -5.79 23.94 -11.37
C ASP A 295 -4.58 23.36 -12.13
N ASP A 296 -4.00 22.29 -11.62
CA ASP A 296 -2.80 21.61 -12.17
C ASP A 296 -1.63 22.61 -12.44
N ASN A 297 -1.51 23.60 -11.55
CA ASN A 297 -0.57 24.69 -11.70
C ASN A 297 0.77 24.34 -11.05
N HIS A 298 1.82 24.23 -11.86
CA HIS A 298 3.18 24.03 -11.40
C HIS A 298 3.68 25.29 -10.69
N LEU A 299 3.77 25.21 -9.37
CA LEU A 299 4.24 26.32 -8.54
C LEU A 299 5.77 26.40 -8.52
N TRP A 300 6.43 25.26 -8.59
CA TRP A 300 7.87 25.15 -8.51
C TRP A 300 8.35 23.80 -9.05
N ALA A 301 9.55 23.80 -9.65
CA ALA A 301 10.27 22.59 -10.05
C ALA A 301 11.78 22.85 -9.97
N GLN A 302 12.52 21.92 -9.37
CA GLN A 302 13.98 22.04 -9.23
C GLN A 302 14.65 20.68 -9.15
N SER A 303 15.90 20.61 -9.64
CA SER A 303 16.77 19.46 -9.49
C SER A 303 17.88 19.75 -8.49
N TYR A 304 18.18 18.77 -7.65
CA TYR A 304 19.23 18.81 -6.64
C TYR A 304 20.21 17.68 -6.90
N GLU A 305 21.49 17.99 -6.86
CA GLU A 305 22.57 17.00 -7.05
C GLU A 305 23.50 17.03 -5.86
N GLY A 306 24.05 15.85 -5.52
CA GLY A 306 24.99 15.68 -4.44
C GLY A 306 25.64 14.31 -4.41
N ASP A 307 26.59 14.12 -3.50
CA ASP A 307 27.19 12.81 -3.22
C ASP A 307 26.17 11.96 -2.42
N VAL A 308 26.19 10.64 -2.63
CA VAL A 308 25.34 9.69 -1.89
C VAL A 308 25.55 9.79 -0.37
N ARG A 309 26.73 10.27 0.06
CA ARG A 309 27.04 10.51 1.48
C ARG A 309 26.31 11.72 2.05
N ASP A 310 25.85 12.62 1.20
CA ASP A 310 25.16 13.86 1.58
C ASP A 310 23.65 13.75 1.35
N THR A 311 23.12 12.52 1.21
CA THR A 311 21.70 12.26 0.88
C THR A 311 20.76 12.96 1.86
N LEU A 312 21.00 12.84 3.17
CA LEU A 312 20.19 13.51 4.20
C LEU A 312 20.17 15.05 4.05
N ALA A 313 21.33 15.65 3.78
CA ALA A 313 21.42 17.09 3.54
C ALA A 313 20.66 17.50 2.27
N LEU A 314 20.67 16.64 1.27
CA LEU A 314 19.93 16.84 0.03
C LEU A 314 18.42 16.83 0.27
N GLN A 315 17.91 15.85 1.03
CA GLN A 315 16.50 15.73 1.43
C GLN A 315 16.03 16.93 2.23
N LYS A 316 16.76 17.33 3.27
CA LYS A 316 16.43 18.51 4.08
C LYS A 316 16.37 19.79 3.24
N ARG A 317 17.24 19.94 2.23
CA ARG A 317 17.15 21.08 1.30
C ARG A 317 15.88 21.04 0.47
N VAL A 318 15.47 19.86 -0.03
CA VAL A 318 14.24 19.69 -0.81
C VAL A 318 13.03 20.06 0.06
N ALA A 319 12.93 19.48 1.28
CA ALA A 319 11.84 19.74 2.21
C ALA A 319 11.72 21.23 2.57
N ARG A 320 12.86 21.88 2.89
CA ARG A 320 12.90 23.33 3.17
C ARG A 320 12.42 24.15 1.99
N THR A 321 12.90 23.85 0.79
CA THR A 321 12.47 24.59 -0.40
C THR A 321 10.99 24.43 -0.66
N ILE A 322 10.43 23.22 -0.50
CA ILE A 322 8.99 23.00 -0.60
C ILE A 322 8.23 23.88 0.40
N ALA A 323 8.65 23.90 1.66
CA ALA A 323 8.05 24.73 2.70
C ALA A 323 8.07 26.24 2.36
N GLU A 324 9.21 26.73 1.83
CA GLU A 324 9.34 28.12 1.36
C GLU A 324 8.40 28.42 0.18
N GLN A 325 8.24 27.49 -0.77
CA GLN A 325 7.39 27.68 -1.94
C GLN A 325 5.89 27.65 -1.59
N ILE A 326 5.49 26.87 -0.60
CA ILE A 326 4.13 26.85 -0.05
C ILE A 326 3.81 28.17 0.70
N ARG A 327 4.84 28.94 1.07
CA ARG A 327 4.73 30.22 1.80
C ARG A 327 4.10 30.07 3.19
N ILE A 328 4.30 28.93 3.83
CA ILE A 328 3.90 28.71 5.21
C ILE A 328 4.86 29.46 6.14
N THR A 329 4.29 30.10 7.16
CA THR A 329 5.10 30.69 8.24
C THR A 329 5.60 29.58 9.14
N LEU A 330 6.90 29.29 9.07
CA LEU A 330 7.54 28.31 9.94
C LEU A 330 7.69 28.87 11.35
N THR A 331 7.35 28.08 12.35
CA THR A 331 7.68 28.38 13.75
C THR A 331 9.19 28.19 13.98
N PRO A 332 9.78 28.74 15.06
CA PRO A 332 11.16 28.44 15.41
C PRO A 332 11.45 26.95 15.58
N ARG A 333 10.45 26.18 16.05
CA ARG A 333 10.52 24.73 16.18
C ARG A 333 10.55 24.04 14.81
N ASP A 334 9.64 24.41 13.89
CA ASP A 334 9.60 23.85 12.53
C ASP A 334 10.93 24.09 11.82
N SER A 335 11.48 25.32 11.95
CA SER A 335 12.77 25.67 11.36
C SER A 335 13.89 24.82 11.95
N ALA A 336 13.93 24.66 13.28
CA ALA A 336 14.93 23.84 13.96
C ALA A 336 14.83 22.36 13.52
N ALA A 337 13.63 21.82 13.37
CA ALA A 337 13.40 20.44 12.91
C ALA A 337 13.89 20.22 11.47
N LEU A 338 13.59 21.15 10.56
CA LEU A 338 14.08 21.10 9.17
C LEU A 338 15.60 21.34 9.06
N GLU A 339 16.23 21.98 10.06
CA GLU A 339 17.67 22.23 10.13
C GLU A 339 18.44 21.11 10.84
N SER A 340 17.74 20.34 11.65
CA SER A 340 18.35 19.23 12.40
C SER A 340 18.89 18.18 11.42
N MET A 341 20.20 17.93 11.51
CA MET A 341 20.90 16.92 10.73
C MET A 341 21.30 15.78 11.65
N PRO A 342 20.71 14.58 11.47
CA PRO A 342 21.19 13.41 12.21
C PRO A 342 22.67 13.17 11.87
N LYS A 343 23.51 13.06 12.89
CA LYS A 343 24.91 12.66 12.72
C LYS A 343 24.99 11.15 12.59
N VAL A 344 24.63 10.64 11.42
CA VAL A 344 24.62 9.21 11.12
C VAL A 344 25.55 8.91 9.96
N SER A 345 26.21 7.76 9.98
CA SER A 345 27.01 7.35 8.83
C SER A 345 26.13 7.04 7.62
N PRO A 346 26.56 7.39 6.39
CA PRO A 346 25.80 7.10 5.18
C PRO A 346 25.45 5.62 5.03
N GLU A 347 26.34 4.72 5.47
CA GLU A 347 26.13 3.28 5.41
C GLU A 347 25.08 2.80 6.43
N ALA A 348 25.04 3.38 7.64
CA ALA A 348 24.00 3.09 8.63
C ALA A 348 22.64 3.59 8.14
N TYR A 349 22.61 4.77 7.54
CA TYR A 349 21.40 5.33 6.94
C TYR A 349 20.86 4.46 5.78
N ASP A 350 21.72 4.01 4.86
CA ASP A 350 21.32 3.13 3.75
C ASP A 350 20.72 1.80 4.26
N ASN A 351 21.30 1.22 5.32
CA ASN A 351 20.73 0.03 5.96
C ASN A 351 19.39 0.32 6.66
N TYR A 352 19.25 1.46 7.32
CA TYR A 352 17.97 1.87 7.91
C TYR A 352 16.87 1.99 6.85
N ILE A 353 17.12 2.67 5.72
CA ILE A 353 16.16 2.79 4.62
C ILE A 353 15.76 1.42 4.08
N LYS A 354 16.71 0.49 3.91
CA LYS A 354 16.41 -0.91 3.52
C LYS A 354 15.52 -1.60 4.55
N GLY A 355 15.83 -1.41 5.84
CA GLY A 355 14.99 -1.91 6.93
C GLY A 355 13.56 -1.40 6.83
N ARG A 356 13.36 -0.09 6.66
CA ARG A 356 12.04 0.53 6.45
C ARG A 356 11.34 0.00 5.20
N TYR A 357 12.03 -0.10 4.08
CA TYR A 357 11.48 -0.64 2.85
C TYR A 357 10.92 -2.06 3.01
N PHE A 358 11.67 -2.96 3.65
CA PHE A 358 11.21 -4.33 3.90
C PHE A 358 10.09 -4.38 4.93
N TRP A 359 10.18 -3.60 6.01
CA TRP A 359 9.12 -3.52 7.02
C TRP A 359 7.78 -3.07 6.43
N ASN A 360 7.81 -2.09 5.54
CA ASN A 360 6.62 -1.54 4.90
C ASN A 360 5.90 -2.52 3.95
N LYS A 361 6.51 -3.65 3.59
CA LYS A 361 5.85 -4.73 2.82
C LYS A 361 4.91 -5.59 3.66
N ARG A 362 4.99 -5.49 4.99
CA ARG A 362 4.10 -6.15 5.96
C ARG A 362 4.01 -7.68 5.84
N THR A 363 5.00 -8.36 5.25
CA THR A 363 5.09 -9.83 5.24
C THR A 363 6.01 -10.35 6.34
N ALA A 364 5.78 -11.57 6.84
CA ALA A 364 6.63 -12.20 7.84
C ALA A 364 8.08 -12.42 7.33
N SER A 365 8.25 -12.69 6.04
CA SER A 365 9.56 -12.83 5.39
C SER A 365 10.30 -11.49 5.37
N ASP A 366 9.61 -10.42 4.97
CA ASP A 366 10.23 -9.11 4.86
C ASP A 366 10.49 -8.48 6.24
N ALA A 367 9.68 -8.81 7.26
CA ALA A 367 9.97 -8.43 8.65
C ALA A 367 11.32 -8.99 9.14
N LYS A 368 11.67 -10.24 8.79
CA LYS A 368 12.99 -10.81 9.11
C LYS A 368 14.13 -10.06 8.41
N LYS A 369 13.95 -9.65 7.15
CA LYS A 369 14.92 -8.83 6.42
C LYS A 369 15.05 -7.45 7.06
N ALA A 370 13.93 -6.83 7.42
CA ALA A 370 13.92 -5.54 8.12
C ALA A 370 14.72 -5.60 9.43
N ILE A 371 14.48 -6.60 10.27
CA ILE A 371 15.26 -6.83 11.50
C ILE A 371 16.75 -6.95 11.19
N SER A 372 17.14 -7.70 10.15
CA SER A 372 18.54 -7.85 9.76
C SER A 372 19.17 -6.52 9.37
N TYR A 373 18.49 -5.70 8.56
CA TYR A 373 19.00 -4.41 8.11
C TYR A 373 19.05 -3.38 9.26
N PHE A 374 18.06 -3.34 10.15
CA PHE A 374 18.11 -2.47 11.33
C PHE A 374 19.29 -2.85 12.24
N ASN A 375 19.53 -4.15 12.48
CA ASN A 375 20.69 -4.58 13.26
C ASN A 375 22.03 -4.25 12.58
N GLN A 376 22.12 -4.29 11.24
CA GLN A 376 23.29 -3.83 10.51
C GLN A 376 23.51 -2.32 10.68
N ALA A 377 22.43 -1.52 10.61
CA ALA A 377 22.52 -0.08 10.86
C ALA A 377 23.05 0.23 12.27
N ILE A 378 22.54 -0.46 13.29
CA ILE A 378 23.00 -0.33 14.69
C ILE A 378 24.47 -0.79 14.85
N ALA A 379 24.87 -1.85 14.18
CA ALA A 379 26.26 -2.33 14.25
C ALA A 379 27.25 -1.32 13.65
N ILE A 380 26.84 -0.57 12.61
CA ILE A 380 27.65 0.47 11.97
C ILE A 380 27.65 1.75 12.82
N ASP A 381 26.48 2.16 13.31
CA ASP A 381 26.34 3.34 14.15
C ASP A 381 25.45 3.03 15.37
N PRO A 382 26.07 2.68 16.52
CA PRO A 382 25.32 2.34 17.74
C PRO A 382 24.54 3.52 18.37
N ASN A 383 24.78 4.76 17.93
CA ASN A 383 24.06 5.94 18.40
C ASN A 383 22.88 6.33 17.50
N TYR A 384 22.57 5.56 16.49
CA TYR A 384 21.46 5.83 15.60
C TYR A 384 20.14 5.31 16.19
N SER A 385 19.24 6.22 16.61
CA SER A 385 18.00 5.90 17.34
C SER A 385 16.94 5.22 16.46
N LEU A 386 16.75 5.66 15.21
CA LEU A 386 15.65 5.24 14.34
C LEU A 386 15.60 3.72 14.06
N PRO A 387 16.71 2.98 13.86
CA PRO A 387 16.65 1.52 13.74
C PRO A 387 16.08 0.82 14.98
N HIS A 388 16.33 1.37 16.18
CA HIS A 388 15.76 0.85 17.44
C HIS A 388 14.24 1.05 17.48
N SER A 389 13.72 2.22 17.04
CA SER A 389 12.28 2.45 16.90
C SER A 389 11.65 1.46 15.90
N GLY A 390 12.31 1.22 14.77
CA GLY A 390 11.85 0.23 13.78
C GLY A 390 11.81 -1.21 14.32
N LEU A 391 12.82 -1.63 15.11
CA LEU A 391 12.82 -2.93 15.78
C LEU A 391 11.71 -3.03 16.82
N ALA A 392 11.49 -1.97 17.59
CA ALA A 392 10.43 -1.92 18.61
C ALA A 392 9.05 -2.12 17.98
N GLU A 393 8.76 -1.43 16.87
CA GLU A 393 7.51 -1.59 16.11
C GLU A 393 7.32 -3.04 15.64
N ILE A 394 8.35 -3.67 15.06
CA ILE A 394 8.29 -5.06 14.61
C ILE A 394 8.01 -6.01 15.78
N TYR A 395 8.73 -5.86 16.89
CA TYR A 395 8.60 -6.75 18.03
C TYR A 395 7.25 -6.59 18.75
N GLN A 396 6.69 -5.39 18.77
CA GLN A 396 5.38 -5.11 19.32
C GLN A 396 4.26 -5.81 18.52
N ILE A 397 4.27 -5.69 17.19
CA ILE A 397 3.31 -6.35 16.31
C ILE A 397 3.48 -7.88 16.34
N SER A 398 4.72 -8.36 16.53
CA SER A 398 5.03 -9.79 16.63
C SER A 398 4.78 -10.38 18.03
N ASP A 399 4.08 -9.67 18.92
CA ASP A 399 3.76 -10.07 20.30
C ASP A 399 4.99 -10.44 21.16
N ARG A 400 6.06 -9.63 21.04
CA ARG A 400 7.30 -9.74 21.80
C ARG A 400 7.55 -8.50 22.65
N PRO A 401 6.70 -8.23 23.67
CA PRO A 401 6.72 -6.95 24.38
C PRO A 401 8.03 -6.67 25.14
N GLN A 402 8.74 -7.70 25.61
CA GLN A 402 10.01 -7.52 26.30
C GLN A 402 11.09 -6.97 25.34
N LEU A 403 11.22 -7.56 24.15
CA LEU A 403 12.16 -7.10 23.14
C LEU A 403 11.78 -5.69 22.64
N ALA A 404 10.48 -5.46 22.41
CA ALA A 404 9.98 -4.14 22.03
C ALA A 404 10.36 -3.08 23.07
N ARG A 405 10.20 -3.39 24.37
CA ARG A 405 10.57 -2.48 25.48
C ARG A 405 12.05 -2.15 25.51
N GLU A 406 12.92 -3.16 25.36
CA GLU A 406 14.35 -2.95 25.31
C GLU A 406 14.74 -2.00 24.18
N GLU A 407 14.15 -2.18 22.99
CA GLU A 407 14.46 -1.35 21.84
C GLU A 407 13.88 0.08 21.97
N VAL A 408 12.66 0.23 22.49
CA VAL A 408 12.08 1.57 22.78
C VAL A 408 12.95 2.34 23.78
N GLN A 409 13.39 1.67 24.86
CA GLN A 409 14.25 2.34 25.87
C GLN A 409 15.58 2.80 25.27
N LYS A 410 16.17 1.99 24.36
CA LYS A 410 17.39 2.38 23.64
C LYS A 410 17.11 3.57 22.70
N ALA A 411 16.02 3.53 21.93
CA ALA A 411 15.63 4.61 21.05
C ALA A 411 15.47 5.93 21.80
N LEU A 412 14.68 5.96 22.88
CA LEU A 412 14.43 7.15 23.68
C LEU A 412 15.66 7.65 24.45
N LYS A 413 16.58 6.75 24.84
CA LYS A 413 17.85 7.14 25.45
C LYS A 413 18.77 7.86 24.46
N LEU A 414 18.72 7.50 23.19
CA LEU A 414 19.51 8.09 22.12
C LEU A 414 18.87 9.37 21.57
N ASP A 415 17.55 9.38 21.49
CA ASP A 415 16.75 10.50 20.99
C ASP A 415 15.37 10.53 21.68
N ASP A 416 15.17 11.46 22.60
CA ASP A 416 13.93 11.68 23.33
C ASP A 416 12.90 12.54 22.54
N GLN A 417 13.21 12.89 21.29
CA GLN A 417 12.31 13.63 20.40
C GLN A 417 11.67 12.73 19.33
N SER A 418 11.80 11.40 19.43
CA SER A 418 11.18 10.47 18.48
C SER A 418 9.71 10.23 18.79
N ALA A 419 8.80 10.76 17.95
CA ALA A 419 7.36 10.52 18.03
C ALA A 419 7.02 9.02 17.92
N GLU A 420 7.72 8.28 17.05
CA GLU A 420 7.54 6.84 16.88
C GLU A 420 7.90 6.04 18.13
N ALA A 421 9.00 6.42 18.80
CA ALA A 421 9.43 5.74 20.02
C ALA A 421 8.45 6.00 21.18
N HIS A 422 7.95 7.24 21.34
CA HIS A 422 6.93 7.58 22.33
C HIS A 422 5.61 6.86 22.05
N ASN A 423 5.15 6.80 20.78
CA ASN A 423 3.97 6.03 20.40
C ASN A 423 4.14 4.53 20.72
N SER A 424 5.31 3.95 20.44
CA SER A 424 5.59 2.55 20.76
C SER A 424 5.62 2.30 22.27
N LEU A 425 6.16 3.24 23.06
CA LEU A 425 6.12 3.17 24.52
C LEU A 425 4.70 3.25 25.06
N ALA A 426 3.89 4.18 24.54
CA ALA A 426 2.49 4.33 24.91
C ALA A 426 1.69 3.04 24.69
N ASN A 427 1.89 2.39 23.55
CA ASN A 427 1.27 1.11 23.26
C ASN A 427 1.73 -0.01 24.23
N LEU A 428 3.00 -0.09 24.58
CA LEU A 428 3.49 -1.06 25.57
C LEU A 428 2.87 -0.84 26.95
N LEU A 429 2.82 0.42 27.39
CA LEU A 429 2.22 0.79 28.68
C LEU A 429 0.72 0.46 28.72
N SER A 430 -0.02 0.73 27.64
CA SER A 430 -1.47 0.46 27.60
C SER A 430 -1.79 -1.02 27.46
N LEU A 431 -1.18 -1.73 26.51
CA LEU A 431 -1.58 -3.08 26.13
C LEU A 431 -1.01 -4.17 27.03
N PHE A 432 0.19 -3.95 27.61
CA PHE A 432 0.90 -4.97 28.37
C PHE A 432 1.05 -4.61 29.85
N ASP A 433 1.32 -3.33 30.18
CA ASP A 433 1.54 -2.92 31.56
C ASP A 433 0.27 -2.42 32.25
N ARG A 434 -0.73 -2.00 31.48
CA ARG A 434 -1.96 -1.36 31.97
C ARG A 434 -1.66 -0.10 32.80
N ASP A 435 -0.56 0.60 32.46
CA ASP A 435 -0.25 1.95 32.95
C ASP A 435 -0.96 3.00 32.08
N TRP A 436 -2.23 3.22 32.41
CA TRP A 436 -3.11 4.12 31.64
C TRP A 436 -2.62 5.57 31.65
N GLU A 437 -2.12 6.05 32.81
CA GLU A 437 -1.60 7.41 32.91
C GLU A 437 -0.29 7.57 32.14
N GLY A 438 0.61 6.61 32.24
CA GLY A 438 1.83 6.55 31.47
C GLY A 438 1.54 6.54 29.96
N ALA A 439 0.65 5.66 29.52
CA ALA A 439 0.24 5.55 28.12
C ALA A 439 -0.32 6.88 27.59
N SER A 440 -1.22 7.52 28.34
CA SER A 440 -1.80 8.82 27.95
C SER A 440 -0.75 9.92 27.81
N ARG A 441 0.25 9.96 28.71
CA ARG A 441 1.36 10.94 28.62
C ARG A 441 2.20 10.69 27.36
N GLU A 442 2.54 9.45 27.08
CA GLU A 442 3.40 9.09 25.96
C GLU A 442 2.69 9.29 24.60
N PHE A 443 1.39 8.97 24.48
CA PHE A 443 0.62 9.30 23.26
C PHE A 443 0.57 10.81 23.00
N LYS A 444 0.26 11.61 24.04
CA LYS A 444 0.28 13.08 23.91
C LYS A 444 1.66 13.59 23.53
N ARG A 445 2.72 13.01 24.12
CA ARG A 445 4.09 13.40 23.77
C ARG A 445 4.44 13.07 22.32
N ALA A 446 4.02 11.91 21.81
CA ALA A 446 4.19 11.57 20.40
C ALA A 446 3.50 12.59 19.47
N LEU A 447 2.25 12.98 19.77
CA LEU A 447 1.49 13.96 19.00
C LEU A 447 1.99 15.40 19.15
N GLU A 448 2.61 15.76 20.29
CA GLU A 448 3.33 17.03 20.44
C GLU A 448 4.59 17.07 19.57
N LEU A 449 5.27 15.94 19.41
CA LEU A 449 6.49 15.84 18.61
C LEU A 449 6.17 15.84 17.12
N ASP A 450 5.18 15.08 16.69
CA ASP A 450 4.69 15.04 15.32
C ASP A 450 3.16 14.93 15.29
N HIS A 451 2.48 16.05 15.03
CA HIS A 451 1.02 16.14 14.94
C HIS A 451 0.45 15.59 13.62
N ASN A 452 1.29 15.22 12.66
CA ASN A 452 0.91 14.52 11.43
C ASN A 452 1.21 13.01 11.49
N TYR A 453 1.65 12.50 12.64
CA TYR A 453 1.95 11.08 12.77
C TYR A 453 0.66 10.25 12.88
N ALA A 454 0.10 9.88 11.73
CA ALA A 454 -1.15 9.13 11.64
C ALA A 454 -1.21 7.88 12.55
N PRO A 455 -0.13 7.07 12.71
CA PRO A 455 -0.15 5.94 13.64
C PRO A 455 -0.39 6.35 15.10
N ALA A 456 0.12 7.49 15.56
CA ALA A 456 -0.14 7.93 16.94
C ALA A 456 -1.61 8.31 17.15
N HIS A 457 -2.21 9.06 16.23
CA HIS A 457 -3.65 9.35 16.26
C HIS A 457 -4.49 8.07 16.24
N HIS A 458 -4.15 7.10 15.38
CA HIS A 458 -4.83 5.81 15.30
C HIS A 458 -4.79 5.04 16.63
N TRP A 459 -3.59 4.84 17.20
CA TRP A 459 -3.46 4.10 18.45
C TRP A 459 -4.03 4.85 19.65
N TYR A 460 -3.87 6.17 19.69
CA TYR A 460 -4.44 7.01 20.74
C TYR A 460 -5.97 6.99 20.71
N SER A 461 -6.59 6.97 19.54
CA SER A 461 -8.05 6.82 19.42
C SER A 461 -8.55 5.51 20.02
N MET A 462 -7.86 4.41 19.77
CA MET A 462 -8.17 3.09 20.37
C MET A 462 -7.99 3.11 21.89
N PHE A 463 -6.92 3.72 22.37
CA PHE A 463 -6.68 3.89 23.80
C PHE A 463 -7.78 4.72 24.49
N LEU A 464 -8.16 5.85 23.89
CA LEU A 464 -9.23 6.72 24.41
C LEU A 464 -10.59 6.00 24.43
N ALA A 465 -10.88 5.20 23.41
CA ALA A 465 -12.07 4.35 23.37
C ALA A 465 -12.07 3.32 24.53
N LEU A 466 -10.92 2.70 24.78
CA LEU A 466 -10.74 1.79 25.90
C LEU A 466 -10.92 2.51 27.25
N GLU A 467 -10.54 3.77 27.38
CA GLU A 467 -10.82 4.61 28.54
C GLU A 467 -12.27 5.11 28.61
N GLY A 468 -13.06 4.96 27.53
CA GLY A 468 -14.46 5.44 27.40
C GLY A 468 -14.57 6.92 27.08
N ARG A 469 -13.52 7.58 26.71
CA ARG A 469 -13.44 8.97 26.25
C ARG A 469 -13.83 9.05 24.77
N LYS A 470 -15.12 8.75 24.52
CA LYS A 470 -15.64 8.49 23.17
C LYS A 470 -15.53 9.68 22.23
N THR A 471 -15.78 10.90 22.72
CA THR A 471 -15.69 12.12 21.91
C THR A 471 -14.27 12.39 21.46
N GLU A 472 -13.29 12.21 22.36
CA GLU A 472 -11.88 12.38 22.04
C GLU A 472 -11.37 11.25 21.14
N ALA A 473 -11.83 10.00 21.40
CA ALA A 473 -11.51 8.86 20.54
C ALA A 473 -11.95 9.10 19.08
N LEU A 474 -13.16 9.66 18.89
CA LEU A 474 -13.66 9.98 17.56
C LEU A 474 -12.83 11.08 16.88
N ALA A 475 -12.49 12.14 17.59
CA ALA A 475 -11.67 13.22 17.05
C ALA A 475 -10.29 12.72 16.58
N GLU A 476 -9.66 11.86 17.38
CA GLU A 476 -8.36 11.25 17.03
C GLU A 476 -8.49 10.25 15.86
N ALA A 477 -9.56 9.46 15.79
CA ALA A 477 -9.81 8.54 14.69
C ALA A 477 -10.08 9.29 13.37
N GLU A 478 -10.85 10.37 13.41
CA GLU A 478 -11.09 11.26 12.26
C GLU A 478 -9.77 11.90 11.81
N LYS A 479 -8.93 12.35 12.75
CA LYS A 479 -7.62 12.91 12.43
C LYS A 479 -6.68 11.88 11.79
N ALA A 480 -6.64 10.67 12.32
CA ALA A 480 -5.90 9.57 11.70
C ALA A 480 -6.35 9.33 10.24
N HIS A 481 -7.66 9.34 10.00
CA HIS A 481 -8.24 9.13 8.67
C HIS A 481 -7.98 10.31 7.72
N GLU A 482 -7.96 11.54 8.22
CA GLU A 482 -7.53 12.69 7.41
C GLU A 482 -6.08 12.60 6.95
N LEU A 483 -5.20 12.03 7.77
CA LEU A 483 -3.77 11.87 7.49
C LEU A 483 -3.48 10.62 6.65
N ASP A 484 -4.31 9.59 6.78
CA ASP A 484 -4.14 8.31 6.08
C ASP A 484 -5.47 7.78 5.50
N PRO A 485 -6.06 8.51 4.52
CA PRO A 485 -7.43 8.26 4.05
C PRO A 485 -7.59 6.94 3.27
N LEU A 486 -6.51 6.38 2.70
CA LEU A 486 -6.56 5.14 1.94
C LEU A 486 -6.04 3.93 2.74
N SER A 487 -5.83 4.08 4.04
CA SER A 487 -5.45 2.96 4.91
C SER A 487 -6.68 2.17 5.35
N PRO A 488 -6.79 0.88 4.98
CA PRO A 488 -7.93 0.05 5.40
C PRO A 488 -8.00 -0.11 6.92
N VAL A 489 -6.86 -0.20 7.58
CA VAL A 489 -6.77 -0.34 9.05
C VAL A 489 -7.30 0.91 9.75
N VAL A 490 -6.92 2.10 9.28
CA VAL A 490 -7.41 3.37 9.82
C VAL A 490 -8.90 3.56 9.52
N GLY A 491 -9.34 3.21 8.30
CA GLY A 491 -10.75 3.27 7.92
C GLY A 491 -11.65 2.34 8.74
N ALA A 492 -11.18 1.11 9.00
CA ALA A 492 -11.89 0.15 9.86
C ALA A 492 -11.95 0.62 11.31
N ASN A 493 -10.85 1.21 11.84
CA ASN A 493 -10.84 1.78 13.18
C ASN A 493 -11.84 2.95 13.31
N LEU A 494 -11.85 3.86 12.35
CA LEU A 494 -12.84 4.96 12.35
C LEU A 494 -14.28 4.42 12.36
N ALA A 495 -14.57 3.40 11.53
CA ALA A 495 -15.88 2.75 11.52
C ALA A 495 -16.22 2.14 12.90
N LYS A 496 -15.25 1.48 13.56
CA LYS A 496 -15.44 0.92 14.91
C LYS A 496 -15.72 2.01 15.94
N ILE A 497 -14.97 3.11 15.95
CA ILE A 497 -15.18 4.22 16.88
C ILE A 497 -16.53 4.91 16.63
N LEU A 498 -16.97 5.03 15.37
CA LEU A 498 -18.31 5.51 15.05
C LEU A 498 -19.41 4.62 15.66
N LEU A 499 -19.25 3.29 15.67
CA LEU A 499 -20.16 2.37 16.37
C LEU A 499 -20.19 2.64 17.88
N GLU A 500 -19.03 2.80 18.50
CA GLU A 500 -18.92 3.04 19.94
C GLU A 500 -19.54 4.39 20.36
N THR A 501 -19.65 5.34 19.41
CA THR A 501 -20.35 6.62 19.59
C THR A 501 -21.82 6.59 19.16
N GLY A 502 -22.37 5.42 18.77
CA GLY A 502 -23.76 5.24 18.38
C GLY A 502 -24.09 5.80 16.98
N GLN A 503 -23.10 5.98 16.12
CA GLN A 503 -23.28 6.50 14.76
C GLN A 503 -23.28 5.36 13.73
N ASP A 504 -24.16 4.36 13.93
CA ASP A 504 -24.19 3.11 13.17
C ASP A 504 -24.25 3.29 11.65
N ASP A 505 -25.05 4.23 11.15
CA ASP A 505 -25.16 4.46 9.70
C ASP A 505 -23.85 5.00 9.11
N LYS A 506 -23.19 5.92 9.80
CA LYS A 506 -21.88 6.43 9.36
C LYS A 506 -20.81 5.34 9.43
N ALA A 507 -20.89 4.47 10.43
CA ALA A 507 -19.98 3.34 10.54
C ALA A 507 -20.12 2.37 9.37
N ILE A 508 -21.36 2.04 8.96
CA ILE A 508 -21.65 1.23 7.78
C ILE A 508 -21.08 1.88 6.51
N ASP A 509 -21.34 3.19 6.33
CA ASP A 509 -20.84 3.92 5.16
C ASP A 509 -19.31 3.95 5.13
N GLN A 510 -18.66 4.18 6.27
CA GLN A 510 -17.20 4.18 6.36
C GLN A 510 -16.62 2.78 6.10
N ALA A 511 -17.20 1.73 6.69
CA ALA A 511 -16.75 0.37 6.45
C ALA A 511 -16.88 -0.03 4.97
N LYS A 512 -17.99 0.33 4.31
CA LYS A 512 -18.17 0.09 2.87
C LYS A 512 -17.14 0.82 2.02
N LYS A 513 -16.87 2.11 2.30
CA LYS A 513 -15.81 2.86 1.61
C LYS A 513 -14.45 2.20 1.78
N THR A 514 -14.18 1.65 2.97
CA THR A 514 -12.94 0.92 3.23
C THR A 514 -12.87 -0.38 2.45
N LEU A 515 -13.97 -1.13 2.31
CA LEU A 515 -14.06 -2.33 1.49
C LEU A 515 -13.97 -2.04 -0.02
N ASP A 516 -14.38 -0.85 -0.48
CA ASP A 516 -14.15 -0.44 -1.87
C ASP A 516 -12.64 -0.29 -2.18
N LEU A 517 -11.82 0.04 -1.17
CA LEU A 517 -10.36 0.11 -1.29
C LEU A 517 -9.69 -1.26 -1.16
N GLU A 518 -10.12 -2.07 -0.18
CA GLU A 518 -9.61 -3.41 0.10
C GLU A 518 -10.76 -4.39 0.36
N PRO A 519 -11.29 -5.01 -0.71
CA PRO A 519 -12.44 -5.92 -0.59
C PRO A 519 -12.19 -7.15 0.28
N ASP A 520 -10.93 -7.55 0.47
CA ASP A 520 -10.52 -8.73 1.23
C ASP A 520 -10.07 -8.38 2.67
N SER A 521 -10.47 -7.21 3.20
CA SER A 521 -10.13 -6.79 4.57
C SER A 521 -10.99 -7.50 5.61
N ALA A 522 -10.46 -8.53 6.25
CA ALA A 522 -11.15 -9.29 7.30
C ALA A 522 -11.60 -8.40 8.47
N ILE A 523 -10.76 -7.45 8.89
CA ILE A 523 -11.08 -6.49 9.96
C ILE A 523 -12.30 -5.65 9.57
N THR A 524 -12.33 -5.12 8.35
CA THR A 524 -13.42 -4.26 7.90
C THR A 524 -14.74 -5.02 7.79
N HIS A 525 -14.71 -6.27 7.30
CA HIS A 525 -15.88 -7.15 7.29
C HIS A 525 -16.39 -7.42 8.72
N ALA A 526 -15.49 -7.66 9.69
CA ALA A 526 -15.88 -7.84 11.08
C ALA A 526 -16.56 -6.60 11.67
N VAL A 527 -16.01 -5.41 11.41
CA VAL A 527 -16.61 -4.13 11.86
C VAL A 527 -17.96 -3.87 11.18
N LEU A 528 -18.10 -4.16 9.87
CA LEU A 528 -19.37 -4.05 9.17
C LEU A 528 -20.41 -5.04 9.73
N GLY A 529 -19.98 -6.24 10.09
CA GLY A 529 -20.81 -7.22 10.81
C GLY A 529 -21.32 -6.68 12.15
N LEU A 530 -20.46 -6.07 12.96
CA LEU A 530 -20.85 -5.41 14.23
C LEU A 530 -21.88 -4.29 13.99
N ALA A 531 -21.67 -3.48 12.94
CA ALA A 531 -22.60 -2.41 12.59
C ALA A 531 -23.99 -2.94 12.22
N TYR A 532 -24.06 -4.01 11.45
CA TYR A 532 -25.32 -4.67 11.13
C TYR A 532 -25.95 -5.34 12.36
N GLU A 533 -25.15 -5.92 13.25
CA GLU A 533 -25.64 -6.51 14.48
C GLU A 533 -26.28 -5.47 15.42
N ASN A 534 -25.64 -4.30 15.61
CA ASN A 534 -26.22 -3.18 16.36
C ASN A 534 -27.58 -2.76 15.80
N LYS A 535 -27.75 -2.78 14.48
CA LYS A 535 -29.00 -2.49 13.80
C LYS A 535 -29.96 -3.68 13.77
N ARG A 536 -29.65 -4.81 14.42
CA ARG A 536 -30.42 -6.07 14.44
C ARG A 536 -30.62 -6.69 13.04
N MET A 537 -29.74 -6.38 12.11
CA MET A 537 -29.71 -6.93 10.75
C MET A 537 -28.86 -8.22 10.74
N TYR A 538 -29.32 -9.24 11.49
CA TYR A 538 -28.51 -10.42 11.85
C TYR A 538 -28.04 -11.24 10.63
N GLU A 539 -28.85 -11.37 9.58
CA GLU A 539 -28.46 -12.10 8.35
C GLU A 539 -27.28 -11.43 7.64
N GLN A 540 -27.29 -10.10 7.58
CA GLN A 540 -26.17 -9.33 7.02
C GLN A 540 -24.94 -9.44 7.92
N ALA A 541 -25.11 -9.31 9.25
CA ALA A 541 -24.01 -9.48 10.19
C ALA A 541 -23.34 -10.85 10.06
N ILE A 542 -24.12 -11.93 10.01
CA ILE A 542 -23.64 -13.29 9.83
C ILE A 542 -22.88 -13.45 8.50
N THR A 543 -23.36 -12.80 7.43
CA THR A 543 -22.70 -12.85 6.12
C THR A 543 -21.33 -12.21 6.18
N GLU A 544 -21.23 -11.02 6.77
CA GLU A 544 -19.97 -10.29 6.90
C GLU A 544 -18.99 -11.03 7.83
N TYR A 545 -19.44 -11.54 8.96
CA TYR A 545 -18.60 -12.34 9.87
C TYR A 545 -18.09 -13.63 9.22
N ARG A 546 -18.91 -14.31 8.41
CA ARG A 546 -18.46 -15.49 7.65
C ARG A 546 -17.36 -15.14 6.66
N THR A 547 -17.52 -14.02 5.96
CA THR A 547 -16.50 -13.51 5.03
C THR A 547 -15.21 -13.23 5.78
N ALA A 548 -15.28 -12.52 6.91
CA ALA A 548 -14.12 -12.22 7.73
C ALA A 548 -13.39 -13.48 8.25
N VAL A 549 -14.14 -14.49 8.70
CA VAL A 549 -13.57 -15.80 9.12
C VAL A 549 -12.91 -16.54 7.96
N GLN A 550 -13.47 -16.44 6.74
CA GLN A 550 -12.91 -17.11 5.54
C GLN A 550 -11.62 -16.44 5.05
N LEU A 551 -11.49 -15.13 5.23
CA LEU A 551 -10.30 -14.36 4.87
C LEU A 551 -9.11 -14.62 5.80
N GLY A 552 -9.34 -15.02 7.04
CA GLY A 552 -8.35 -15.72 7.87
C GLY A 552 -7.39 -14.88 8.70
N ASP A 553 -7.35 -13.56 8.60
CA ASP A 553 -6.34 -12.74 9.29
C ASP A 553 -6.60 -12.52 10.80
N LEU A 554 -7.85 -12.69 11.25
CA LEU A 554 -8.26 -12.61 12.67
C LEU A 554 -9.26 -13.74 13.01
N PRO A 555 -8.85 -15.03 12.92
CA PRO A 555 -9.82 -16.12 12.90
C PRO A 555 -10.53 -16.34 14.24
N GLU A 556 -9.92 -16.00 15.36
CA GLU A 556 -10.47 -16.30 16.69
C GLU A 556 -11.54 -15.30 17.10
N GLU A 557 -11.19 -14.01 17.17
CA GLU A 557 -12.12 -12.93 17.57
C GLU A 557 -13.39 -12.89 16.72
N THR A 558 -13.24 -13.00 15.41
CA THR A 558 -14.37 -12.99 14.49
C THR A 558 -15.27 -14.22 14.63
N ARG A 559 -14.70 -15.40 15.04
CA ARG A 559 -15.52 -16.59 15.35
C ARG A 559 -16.41 -16.37 16.58
N GLY A 560 -15.90 -15.68 17.60
CA GLY A 560 -16.70 -15.30 18.77
C GLY A 560 -17.91 -14.44 18.37
N LEU A 561 -17.68 -13.41 17.54
CA LEU A 561 -18.74 -12.54 17.02
C LEU A 561 -19.75 -13.29 16.15
N LEU A 562 -19.27 -14.17 15.25
CA LEU A 562 -20.14 -15.02 14.44
C LEU A 562 -21.01 -15.95 15.31
N GLY A 563 -20.42 -16.57 16.32
CA GLY A 563 -21.14 -17.42 17.26
C GLY A 563 -22.19 -16.65 18.07
N HIS A 564 -21.87 -15.43 18.48
CA HIS A 564 -22.83 -14.52 19.14
C HIS A 564 -24.00 -14.17 18.22
N ALA A 565 -23.71 -13.76 16.97
CA ALA A 565 -24.75 -13.44 16.00
C ALA A 565 -25.69 -14.62 15.72
N TYR A 566 -25.16 -15.84 15.64
CA TYR A 566 -25.99 -17.06 15.58
C TYR A 566 -26.85 -17.25 16.82
N ALA A 567 -26.28 -17.03 18.02
CA ALA A 567 -27.01 -17.22 19.27
C ALA A 567 -28.19 -16.24 19.39
N ILE A 568 -27.97 -14.93 19.14
CA ILE A 568 -29.00 -13.90 19.23
C ILE A 568 -30.04 -13.97 18.10
N SER A 569 -29.68 -14.50 16.93
CA SER A 569 -30.62 -14.71 15.81
C SER A 569 -31.46 -15.99 15.97
N GLY A 570 -31.20 -16.80 17.01
CA GLY A 570 -31.93 -18.06 17.26
C GLY A 570 -31.37 -19.27 16.51
N ASN A 571 -30.27 -19.11 15.76
CA ASN A 571 -29.60 -20.23 15.06
C ASN A 571 -28.69 -21.01 16.02
N ARG A 572 -29.34 -21.68 16.98
CA ARG A 572 -28.66 -22.41 18.08
C ARG A 572 -27.69 -23.46 17.57
N ALA A 573 -28.04 -24.19 16.52
CA ALA A 573 -27.22 -25.30 16.02
C ALA A 573 -25.85 -24.82 15.49
N ASP A 574 -25.82 -23.69 14.77
CA ASP A 574 -24.56 -23.13 14.26
C ASP A 574 -23.76 -22.45 15.38
N ALA A 575 -24.41 -21.79 16.34
CA ALA A 575 -23.72 -21.27 17.52
C ALA A 575 -23.03 -22.39 18.34
N GLU A 576 -23.70 -23.53 18.52
CA GLU A 576 -23.12 -24.70 19.22
C GLU A 576 -21.91 -25.32 18.48
N LYS A 577 -21.89 -25.27 17.13
CA LYS A 577 -20.70 -25.65 16.33
C LYS A 577 -19.53 -24.71 16.63
N VAL A 578 -19.76 -23.39 16.60
CA VAL A 578 -18.72 -22.40 16.92
C VAL A 578 -18.19 -22.61 18.34
N ILE A 579 -19.06 -22.88 19.32
CA ILE A 579 -18.64 -23.22 20.70
C ILE A 579 -17.73 -24.45 20.71
N ALA A 580 -18.06 -25.49 19.94
CA ALA A 580 -17.25 -26.70 19.87
C ALA A 580 -15.86 -26.42 19.27
N GLU A 581 -15.79 -25.62 18.22
CA GLU A 581 -14.54 -25.19 17.60
C GLU A 581 -13.68 -24.37 18.58
N LEU A 582 -14.25 -23.36 19.22
CA LEU A 582 -13.53 -22.50 20.17
C LEU A 582 -13.05 -23.30 21.39
N LYS A 583 -13.84 -24.28 21.90
CA LYS A 583 -13.42 -25.16 22.97
C LYS A 583 -12.24 -26.07 22.57
N ALA A 584 -12.18 -26.49 21.31
CA ALA A 584 -11.05 -27.26 20.79
C ALA A 584 -9.77 -26.39 20.65
N LEU A 585 -9.91 -25.09 20.36
CA LEU A 585 -8.79 -24.12 20.28
C LEU A 585 -8.27 -23.72 21.67
N TRP A 586 -9.14 -23.61 22.67
CA TRP A 586 -8.83 -23.08 23.99
C TRP A 586 -7.53 -23.58 24.63
N PRO A 587 -7.15 -24.87 24.56
CA PRO A 587 -5.94 -25.36 25.23
C PRO A 587 -4.64 -24.71 24.72
N THR A 588 -4.64 -24.27 23.45
CA THR A 588 -3.47 -23.68 22.77
C THR A 588 -3.61 -22.18 22.51
N HIS A 589 -4.85 -21.67 22.49
CA HIS A 589 -5.19 -20.29 22.16
C HIS A 589 -6.03 -19.66 23.30
N PRO A 590 -5.38 -19.02 24.29
CA PRO A 590 -6.08 -18.48 25.47
C PRO A 590 -7.18 -17.46 25.13
N ARG A 591 -7.08 -16.76 23.99
CA ARG A 591 -8.09 -15.79 23.52
C ARG A 591 -9.46 -16.44 23.33
N ALA A 592 -9.51 -17.70 22.92
CA ALA A 592 -10.76 -18.44 22.71
C ALA A 592 -11.68 -18.48 23.97
N ALA A 593 -11.13 -18.23 25.16
CA ALA A 593 -11.98 -18.11 26.38
C ALA A 593 -12.84 -16.83 26.33
N LEU A 594 -12.28 -15.71 25.90
CA LEU A 594 -13.04 -14.47 25.74
C LEU A 594 -14.10 -14.61 24.65
N ASP A 595 -13.74 -15.25 23.53
CA ASP A 595 -14.66 -15.49 22.43
C ASP A 595 -15.81 -16.42 22.81
N LEU A 596 -15.55 -17.46 23.63
CA LEU A 596 -16.60 -18.30 24.21
C LEU A 596 -17.52 -17.51 25.13
N ALA A 597 -16.99 -16.57 25.93
CA ALA A 597 -17.81 -15.70 26.74
C ALA A 597 -18.74 -14.83 25.88
N VAL A 598 -18.26 -14.30 24.77
CA VAL A 598 -19.06 -13.53 23.79
C VAL A 598 -20.19 -14.42 23.21
N VAL A 599 -19.92 -15.67 22.82
CA VAL A 599 -20.98 -16.55 22.30
C VAL A 599 -22.04 -16.88 23.38
N TYR A 600 -21.61 -17.18 24.60
CA TYR A 600 -22.54 -17.50 25.71
C TYR A 600 -23.40 -16.29 26.13
N SER A 601 -22.86 -15.07 26.04
CA SER A 601 -23.66 -13.85 26.28
C SER A 601 -24.82 -13.75 25.29
N GLY A 602 -24.64 -14.14 24.04
CA GLY A 602 -25.71 -14.18 23.03
C GLY A 602 -26.85 -15.14 23.36
N PHE A 603 -26.60 -16.19 24.15
CA PHE A 603 -27.65 -17.06 24.70
C PHE A 603 -28.30 -16.52 25.98
N GLY A 604 -27.77 -15.42 26.54
CA GLY A 604 -28.16 -14.93 27.86
C GLY A 604 -27.71 -15.83 29.02
N ASP A 605 -26.76 -16.76 28.76
CA ASP A 605 -26.22 -17.70 29.79
C ASP A 605 -25.13 -16.98 30.61
N LYS A 606 -25.54 -16.26 31.62
CA LYS A 606 -24.67 -15.48 32.51
C LYS A 606 -23.62 -16.33 33.23
N ASP A 607 -23.94 -17.54 33.63
CA ASP A 607 -23.02 -18.39 34.40
C ASP A 607 -21.89 -18.93 33.52
N SER A 608 -22.22 -19.42 32.31
CA SER A 608 -21.20 -19.82 31.35
C SER A 608 -20.35 -18.62 30.90
N THR A 609 -20.97 -17.46 30.64
CA THR A 609 -20.25 -16.23 30.29
C THR A 609 -19.24 -15.88 31.37
N MET A 610 -19.65 -15.79 32.63
CA MET A 610 -18.74 -15.51 33.75
C MET A 610 -17.63 -16.54 33.93
N SER A 611 -17.95 -17.81 33.77
CA SER A 611 -16.94 -18.90 33.88
C SER A 611 -15.84 -18.74 32.82
N TRP A 612 -16.19 -18.34 31.57
CA TRP A 612 -15.23 -18.15 30.52
C TRP A 612 -14.46 -16.82 30.64
N LEU A 613 -15.08 -15.74 31.12
CA LEU A 613 -14.41 -14.49 31.46
C LEU A 613 -13.35 -14.70 32.55
N GLN A 614 -13.65 -15.47 33.59
CA GLN A 614 -12.67 -15.82 34.63
C GLN A 614 -11.46 -16.54 34.05
N ARG A 615 -11.69 -17.56 33.19
CA ARG A 615 -10.59 -18.28 32.52
C ARG A 615 -9.75 -17.37 31.63
N ALA A 616 -10.37 -16.43 30.93
CA ALA A 616 -9.66 -15.41 30.13
C ALA A 616 -8.78 -14.50 31.02
N SER A 617 -9.30 -14.12 32.20
CA SER A 617 -8.56 -13.34 33.19
C SER A 617 -7.37 -14.10 33.75
N GLU A 618 -7.57 -15.39 34.16
CA GLU A 618 -6.51 -16.26 34.67
C GLU A 618 -5.35 -16.44 33.69
N LYS A 619 -5.65 -16.40 32.37
CA LYS A 619 -4.66 -16.47 31.29
C LYS A 619 -4.12 -15.12 30.88
N ASN A 620 -4.54 -14.06 31.55
CA ASN A 620 -4.14 -12.67 31.23
C ASN A 620 -4.30 -12.33 29.75
N VAL A 621 -5.45 -12.72 29.17
CA VAL A 621 -5.77 -12.38 27.77
C VAL A 621 -5.71 -10.87 27.60
N ARG A 622 -5.03 -10.40 26.55
CA ARG A 622 -4.74 -8.96 26.32
C ARG A 622 -6.00 -8.09 26.42
N ASP A 623 -7.08 -8.49 25.76
CA ASP A 623 -8.28 -7.68 25.61
C ASP A 623 -9.24 -7.78 26.81
N ILE A 624 -8.89 -8.58 27.83
CA ILE A 624 -9.74 -8.73 29.02
C ILE A 624 -9.97 -7.41 29.76
N ALA A 625 -9.06 -6.45 29.65
CA ALA A 625 -9.23 -5.13 30.27
C ALA A 625 -10.40 -4.34 29.66
N GLY A 626 -10.79 -4.62 28.42
CA GLY A 626 -11.88 -3.97 27.70
C GLY A 626 -13.29 -4.48 28.03
N VAL A 627 -13.43 -5.61 28.74
CA VAL A 627 -14.74 -6.27 28.98
C VAL A 627 -15.75 -5.39 29.71
N SER A 628 -15.30 -4.43 30.53
CA SER A 628 -16.19 -3.51 31.25
C SER A 628 -17.01 -2.62 30.31
N ARG A 629 -16.53 -2.37 29.09
CA ARG A 629 -17.14 -1.51 28.08
C ARG A 629 -17.71 -2.27 26.90
N ASP A 630 -17.35 -3.54 26.76
CA ASP A 630 -17.83 -4.39 25.67
C ASP A 630 -19.36 -4.51 25.75
N PRO A 631 -20.11 -4.16 24.68
CA PRO A 631 -21.56 -4.19 24.64
C PRO A 631 -22.13 -5.59 24.86
N HIS A 632 -21.40 -6.66 24.52
CA HIS A 632 -21.82 -8.05 24.69
C HIS A 632 -22.00 -8.42 26.17
N PHE A 633 -21.37 -7.70 27.11
CA PHE A 633 -21.47 -7.97 28.56
C PHE A 633 -22.32 -6.95 29.33
N THR A 634 -23.13 -6.15 28.61
CA THR A 634 -23.98 -5.12 29.24
C THR A 634 -24.87 -5.70 30.35
N ASP A 635 -25.45 -6.88 30.14
CA ASP A 635 -26.33 -7.57 31.10
C ASP A 635 -25.60 -8.11 32.35
N LEU A 636 -24.27 -8.14 32.32
CA LEU A 636 -23.43 -8.56 33.43
C LEU A 636 -22.93 -7.38 34.29
N ARG A 637 -23.07 -6.14 33.86
CA ARG A 637 -22.51 -4.98 34.58
C ARG A 637 -23.00 -4.83 36.02
N SER A 638 -24.21 -5.31 36.32
CA SER A 638 -24.78 -5.34 37.66
C SER A 638 -24.42 -6.62 38.45
N ASP A 639 -23.79 -7.63 37.84
CA ASP A 639 -23.41 -8.88 38.53
C ASP A 639 -22.15 -8.61 39.39
N PRO A 640 -22.20 -8.93 40.73
CA PRO A 640 -21.06 -8.70 41.61
C PRO A 640 -19.79 -9.47 41.18
N ARG A 641 -19.95 -10.64 40.54
CA ARG A 641 -18.82 -11.43 40.02
C ARG A 641 -18.11 -10.69 38.88
N PHE A 642 -18.90 -10.02 38.00
CA PHE A 642 -18.36 -9.23 36.90
C PHE A 642 -17.68 -7.98 37.42
N GLN A 643 -18.24 -7.30 38.40
CA GLN A 643 -17.63 -6.12 39.01
C GLN A 643 -16.29 -6.45 39.68
N GLU A 644 -16.22 -7.62 40.35
CA GLU A 644 -14.97 -8.11 40.93
C GLU A 644 -13.93 -8.43 39.84
N LEU A 645 -14.34 -9.09 38.75
CA LEU A 645 -13.48 -9.37 37.60
C LEU A 645 -12.91 -8.06 37.03
N VAL A 646 -13.75 -7.07 36.80
CA VAL A 646 -13.34 -5.74 36.25
C VAL A 646 -12.28 -5.08 37.15
N ARG A 647 -12.44 -5.16 38.47
CA ARG A 647 -11.43 -4.66 39.43
C ARG A 647 -10.11 -5.46 39.34
N GLN A 648 -10.18 -6.78 39.24
CA GLN A 648 -9.01 -7.66 39.18
C GLN A 648 -8.20 -7.47 37.91
N VAL A 649 -8.85 -7.28 36.76
CA VAL A 649 -8.17 -7.09 35.48
C VAL A 649 -7.59 -5.69 35.31
N GLY A 650 -7.81 -4.78 36.26
CA GLY A 650 -7.28 -3.41 36.21
C GLY A 650 -7.82 -2.60 35.02
N ALA A 651 -9.11 -2.76 34.72
CA ALA A 651 -9.75 -1.99 33.66
C ALA A 651 -9.65 -0.48 33.94
N PRO A 652 -9.52 0.37 32.89
CA PRO A 652 -9.44 1.82 33.11
C PRO A 652 -10.70 2.35 33.79
N GLN A 653 -10.51 3.13 34.87
CA GLN A 653 -11.58 3.78 35.62
C GLN A 653 -11.90 5.16 35.00
N GLY A 654 -12.17 5.20 33.72
CA GLY A 654 -12.53 6.46 33.07
C GLY A 654 -13.95 6.94 33.45
N SER A 655 -14.14 8.25 33.44
CA SER A 655 -15.46 8.89 33.57
C SER A 655 -16.44 8.29 32.57
N GLN A 656 -17.62 7.89 33.04
CA GLN A 656 -18.74 7.54 32.16
C GLN A 656 -19.23 8.85 31.52
N GLU A 657 -18.76 9.16 30.28
CA GLU A 657 -19.41 10.14 29.41
C GLU A 657 -20.57 9.52 28.65
#